data_6ee04f7a13ec26e0605ca8efe8c0b9eb
#
_entry.id   6ee04f7a13ec26e0605ca8efe8c0b9eb
#
_cell.length_a   1.000
_cell.length_b   1.000
_cell.length_c   1.000
_cell.angle_alpha   90.00
_cell.angle_beta   90.00
_cell.angle_gamma   90.00
#
_symmetry.space_group_name_H-M   'P 1'
#
loop_
_entity.id
_entity.type
_entity.pdbx_description
1 polymer ?
#
loop_
_entity_poly.entity_id
_entity_poly.type
_entity_poly.pdbx_seq_one_letter_code
_entity_poly.pdbx_strand_id
1 'polypeptide(L)'
;MSMDSEKITDHKMLSKFEEVFNSAYNTSGNSKLFGSKIPDGWFEYNDSLFIIENKPSAKKKLEGLKQVKKYYDIAKETEEFKKYKDCYLIVGCGTRILNYYIYSTSENEIKQMNKKLEDFKVVNINCNIFDQKQAHKFNECLRAKAKEIQMSSDAIFFVIAILLCRKTDPKLISHFDDKTDGFIIAEYLTKFIKDYYKDTLFYKSFDFMKYNVKKHQLYDLIKMLDFDIKYYTNDVLNQFYSEFMFYNSKPKEGVVLTPHDIVELMVKELDIKKGESIMDCCTGTGSFLIEASKYTDDLTGCEIKEDLYTIAKSNFILHDLKTDKLFFNNCFNQSFGKYDHIILNPPYNLECDDNGEIKDIYGWRDFNIEQKFIIYQLQYLKENGTGCFIIPRNNFNNNEKKTNEFKKLLLKKCQILKIYNCNNKVFYPNAGIECIICVFKKCKSVEKYETEIIDYSNDGYDVLKNKRYKISEPKIKNYKEILIYDNDWNYQNIHVKLPTIQSVYYSLLNNEFIRIIKMYEIKEDYIGLSEKHKEFADKIDNLRNIKLKEWVEINIGEYFDIIKVGKDKIFQIKKSQSGIYPLISSSANNNGIAKFIDSYSIDIPECITVARNGTVGSCFYQSGKFAITTDVIILKLKEDKTLDLKIFSVLVTYFLTKKYSWSNKLSIDKLIEEIIYYPIVEFTD
;
A
#
# COMPACT_ATOMS: atom_id res chain seq x y z
N MET A 1 32.49 17.72 52.24
CA MET A 1 31.16 17.17 52.57
C MET A 1 31.03 15.83 51.84
N SER A 2 30.89 14.70 52.56
CA SER A 2 30.67 13.40 51.95
C SER A 2 29.27 13.41 51.38
N MET A 3 29.15 13.15 50.10
CA MET A 3 27.86 12.97 49.43
C MET A 3 27.08 11.85 50.11
N ASP A 4 25.81 12.05 50.38
CA ASP A 4 24.94 11.04 50.95
C ASP A 4 24.99 9.78 50.06
N SER A 5 25.12 8.62 50.69
CA SER A 5 25.32 7.34 49.93
C SER A 5 24.17 6.97 49.03
N GLU A 6 22.97 7.43 49.31
CA GLU A 6 21.76 7.25 48.45
C GLU A 6 21.88 8.14 47.20
N LYS A 7 22.29 9.40 47.34
CA LYS A 7 22.53 10.31 46.20
C LYS A 7 23.61 9.82 45.23
N ILE A 8 24.62 9.06 45.73
CA ILE A 8 25.62 8.44 44.86
C ILE A 8 24.97 7.34 43.98
N THR A 9 24.05 6.57 44.53
CA THR A 9 23.32 5.53 43.80
C THR A 9 22.39 6.15 42.76
N ASP A 10 21.69 7.25 43.12
CA ASP A 10 20.85 8.02 42.22
C ASP A 10 21.62 8.53 41.00
N HIS A 11 22.79 9.14 41.24
CA HIS A 11 23.62 9.65 40.14
C HIS A 11 24.09 8.55 39.19
N LYS A 12 24.48 7.38 39.71
CA LYS A 12 24.90 6.24 38.90
C LYS A 12 23.76 5.65 38.12
N MET A 13 22.55 5.60 38.67
CA MET A 13 21.38 5.11 38.00
C MET A 13 20.93 6.07 36.89
N LEU A 14 20.99 7.40 37.15
CA LEU A 14 20.76 8.42 36.12
C LEU A 14 21.73 8.26 34.95
N SER A 15 23.03 8.16 35.23
CA SER A 15 24.06 7.97 34.19
C SER A 15 23.82 6.67 33.40
N LYS A 16 23.32 5.60 34.02
CA LYS A 16 23.01 4.36 33.34
C LYS A 16 21.78 4.49 32.42
N PHE A 17 20.76 5.26 32.81
CA PHE A 17 19.64 5.59 31.96
C PHE A 17 20.05 6.47 30.76
N GLU A 18 20.89 7.48 30.99
CA GLU A 18 21.45 8.31 29.92
C GLU A 18 22.27 7.49 28.91
N GLU A 19 23.11 6.56 29.40
CA GLU A 19 23.88 5.63 28.56
C GLU A 19 22.96 4.74 27.71
N VAL A 20 21.90 4.21 28.32
CA VAL A 20 21.01 3.25 27.63
C VAL A 20 19.96 3.94 26.75
N PHE A 21 19.32 4.98 27.21
CA PHE A 21 18.15 5.58 26.53
C PHE A 21 18.42 6.97 25.94
N ASN A 22 19.63 7.49 25.99
CA ASN A 22 20.02 8.87 25.67
C ASN A 22 19.16 9.93 26.38
N SER A 23 18.61 9.60 27.53
CA SER A 23 17.75 10.46 28.32
C SER A 23 17.81 10.08 29.82
N ALA A 24 17.82 11.06 30.66
CA ALA A 24 17.69 10.86 32.12
C ALA A 24 16.22 10.55 32.47
N TYR A 25 16.00 9.78 33.53
CA TYR A 25 14.67 9.63 34.10
C TYR A 25 14.26 10.87 34.91
N ASN A 26 12.94 11.06 35.07
CA ASN A 26 12.42 12.17 35.82
C ASN A 26 12.59 11.92 37.34
N THR A 27 13.12 12.92 38.06
CA THR A 27 13.25 12.92 39.54
C THR A 27 12.22 13.83 40.20
N SER A 28 11.39 14.51 39.43
CA SER A 28 10.31 15.36 39.94
C SER A 28 9.02 14.56 40.16
N GLY A 29 8.19 15.02 41.08
CA GLY A 29 6.89 14.40 41.32
C GLY A 29 5.95 14.54 40.12
N ASN A 30 5.17 13.50 39.88
CA ASN A 30 4.03 13.53 38.93
C ASN A 30 2.73 13.30 39.69
N SER A 31 2.03 14.38 40.00
CA SER A 31 0.78 14.33 40.79
C SER A 31 -0.35 13.54 40.14
N LYS A 32 -0.35 13.44 38.83
CA LYS A 32 -1.36 12.65 38.08
C LYS A 32 -1.14 11.14 38.22
N LEU A 33 0.14 10.71 38.38
CA LEU A 33 0.49 9.28 38.53
C LEU A 33 0.65 8.90 40.01
N PHE A 34 1.30 9.74 40.81
CA PHE A 34 1.77 9.36 42.17
C PHE A 34 1.12 10.17 43.26
N GLY A 35 0.18 11.08 42.95
CA GLY A 35 -0.41 11.99 43.94
C GLY A 35 0.66 12.86 44.63
N SER A 36 0.67 12.86 45.95
CA SER A 36 1.67 13.60 46.74
C SER A 36 2.98 12.82 46.99
N LYS A 37 3.10 11.61 46.49
CA LYS A 37 4.28 10.76 46.61
C LYS A 37 5.27 11.00 45.49
N ILE A 38 6.55 10.88 45.79
CA ILE A 38 7.61 11.09 44.81
C ILE A 38 8.54 9.87 44.87
N PRO A 39 8.60 9.02 43.81
CA PRO A 39 9.62 7.99 43.66
C PRO A 39 10.99 8.64 43.43
N ASP A 40 12.09 7.91 43.65
CA ASP A 40 13.42 8.40 43.29
C ASP A 40 13.56 8.73 41.80
N GLY A 41 12.79 8.02 40.97
CA GLY A 41 12.66 8.36 39.56
C GLY A 41 11.49 7.66 38.86
N TRP A 42 11.11 8.21 37.71
CA TRP A 42 10.18 7.59 36.82
C TRP A 42 10.52 7.95 35.38
N PHE A 43 10.18 7.05 34.44
CA PHE A 43 10.55 7.20 33.04
C PHE A 43 9.47 6.58 32.17
N GLU A 44 9.05 7.28 31.10
CA GLU A 44 8.13 6.80 30.09
C GLU A 44 8.91 6.40 28.85
N TYR A 45 8.66 5.22 28.34
CA TYR A 45 9.30 4.73 27.13
C TYR A 45 8.46 3.68 26.44
N ASN A 46 8.07 3.92 25.18
CA ASN A 46 7.29 3.01 24.33
C ASN A 46 6.05 2.42 25.03
N ASP A 47 5.12 3.26 25.41
CA ASP A 47 3.88 2.89 26.13
C ASP A 47 4.14 2.12 27.45
N SER A 48 5.36 2.15 27.96
CA SER A 48 5.74 1.54 29.24
C SER A 48 6.13 2.60 30.24
N LEU A 49 5.72 2.38 31.49
CA LEU A 49 6.15 3.19 32.66
C LEU A 49 7.22 2.45 33.45
N PHE A 50 8.32 3.10 33.73
CA PHE A 50 9.36 2.63 34.63
C PHE A 50 9.30 3.44 35.92
N ILE A 51 9.18 2.79 37.07
CA ILE A 51 9.19 3.41 38.40
C ILE A 51 10.46 2.94 39.09
N ILE A 52 11.25 3.89 39.58
CA ILE A 52 12.62 3.67 40.04
C ILE A 52 12.74 4.02 41.53
N GLU A 53 13.42 3.16 42.27
CA GLU A 53 13.81 3.38 43.67
C GLU A 53 15.26 2.97 43.86
N ASN A 54 16.07 3.80 44.48
CA ASN A 54 17.47 3.58 44.67
C ASN A 54 17.84 3.33 46.13
N LYS A 55 18.75 2.43 46.35
CA LYS A 55 19.23 2.09 47.70
C LYS A 55 20.77 2.02 47.76
N PRO A 56 21.39 2.46 48.85
CA PRO A 56 22.84 2.55 48.92
C PRO A 56 23.57 1.20 48.94
N SER A 57 22.87 0.09 49.14
CA SER A 57 23.47 -1.24 49.12
C SER A 57 22.50 -2.34 48.70
N ALA A 58 23.04 -3.45 48.15
CA ALA A 58 22.27 -4.62 47.76
C ALA A 58 21.50 -5.28 48.93
N LYS A 59 21.94 -5.10 50.18
CA LYS A 59 21.25 -5.58 51.38
C LYS A 59 19.87 -4.91 51.56
N LYS A 60 19.68 -3.70 51.03
CA LYS A 60 18.43 -2.94 51.08
C LYS A 60 17.53 -3.15 49.85
N LYS A 61 17.82 -4.11 48.97
CA LYS A 61 17.05 -4.41 47.79
C LYS A 61 15.56 -4.67 48.11
N LEU A 62 15.27 -5.45 49.13
CA LEU A 62 13.87 -5.77 49.52
C LEU A 62 13.13 -4.55 50.06
N GLU A 63 13.81 -3.64 50.73
CA GLU A 63 13.26 -2.35 51.17
C GLU A 63 12.91 -1.48 49.96
N GLY A 64 13.81 -1.35 48.99
CA GLY A 64 13.55 -0.66 47.72
C GLY A 64 12.39 -1.27 46.95
N LEU A 65 12.29 -2.59 46.87
CA LEU A 65 11.16 -3.27 46.22
C LEU A 65 9.82 -2.95 46.92
N LYS A 66 9.79 -2.92 48.22
CA LYS A 66 8.60 -2.53 48.99
C LYS A 66 8.19 -1.08 48.72
N GLN A 67 9.15 -0.19 48.57
CA GLN A 67 8.91 1.24 48.31
C GLN A 67 8.41 1.44 46.85
N VAL A 68 9.08 0.91 45.83
CA VAL A 68 8.67 1.07 44.44
C VAL A 68 7.30 0.43 44.19
N LYS A 69 6.98 -0.67 44.89
CA LYS A 69 5.64 -1.29 44.83
C LYS A 69 4.55 -0.34 45.34
N LYS A 70 4.79 0.43 46.38
CA LYS A 70 3.82 1.42 46.89
C LYS A 70 3.52 2.49 45.87
N TYR A 71 4.53 2.95 45.11
CA TYR A 71 4.31 3.91 44.02
C TYR A 71 3.51 3.30 42.86
N TYR A 72 3.78 2.05 42.51
CA TYR A 72 3.00 1.32 41.54
C TYR A 72 1.52 1.15 41.98
N ASP A 73 1.30 0.76 43.24
CA ASP A 73 -0.07 0.58 43.77
C ASP A 73 -0.87 1.90 43.79
N ILE A 74 -0.19 3.05 43.94
CA ILE A 74 -0.84 4.36 43.76
C ILE A 74 -1.09 4.66 42.29
N ALA A 75 -0.09 4.46 41.44
CA ALA A 75 -0.17 4.82 40.03
C ALA A 75 -1.27 4.05 39.30
N LYS A 76 -1.38 2.74 39.53
CA LYS A 76 -2.37 1.87 38.84
C LYS A 76 -3.83 2.25 39.07
N GLU A 77 -4.15 2.97 40.12
CA GLU A 77 -5.48 3.47 40.44
C GLU A 77 -5.80 4.81 39.73
N THR A 78 -4.85 5.38 38.99
CA THR A 78 -5.04 6.67 38.32
C THR A 78 -5.50 6.52 36.87
N GLU A 79 -6.25 7.48 36.35
CA GLU A 79 -6.61 7.54 34.92
C GLU A 79 -5.37 7.70 34.03
N GLU A 80 -4.34 8.43 34.49
CA GLU A 80 -3.09 8.63 33.76
C GLU A 80 -2.33 7.35 33.53
N PHE A 81 -2.47 6.35 34.41
CA PHE A 81 -1.82 5.05 34.26
C PHE A 81 -2.38 4.21 33.10
N LYS A 82 -3.65 4.40 32.75
CA LYS A 82 -4.33 3.64 31.67
C LYS A 82 -3.69 3.81 30.29
N LYS A 83 -2.89 4.84 30.09
CA LYS A 83 -2.18 5.05 28.84
C LYS A 83 -0.99 4.10 28.64
N TYR A 84 -0.49 3.47 29.74
CA TYR A 84 0.65 2.56 29.65
C TYR A 84 0.19 1.12 29.46
N LYS A 85 0.83 0.46 28.51
CA LYS A 85 0.61 -0.96 28.21
C LYS A 85 1.32 -1.86 29.23
N ASP A 86 2.53 -1.48 29.63
CA ASP A 86 3.35 -2.22 30.57
C ASP A 86 3.89 -1.29 31.67
N CYS A 87 4.15 -1.85 32.84
CA CYS A 87 4.85 -1.14 33.91
C CYS A 87 5.96 -2.00 34.49
N TYR A 88 7.13 -1.40 34.65
CA TYR A 88 8.32 -2.05 35.21
C TYR A 88 8.82 -1.31 36.49
N LEU A 89 9.12 -2.09 37.51
CA LEU A 89 9.66 -1.57 38.75
C LEU A 89 11.16 -1.84 38.77
N ILE A 90 11.94 -0.82 39.03
CA ILE A 90 13.41 -0.92 39.07
C ILE A 90 13.93 -0.57 40.46
N VAL A 91 14.79 -1.43 41.00
CA VAL A 91 15.52 -1.16 42.24
C VAL A 91 17.00 -1.10 41.94
N GLY A 92 17.55 0.11 41.96
CA GLY A 92 18.99 0.36 41.86
C GLY A 92 19.67 0.20 43.23
N CYS A 93 20.81 -0.47 43.29
CA CYS A 93 21.53 -0.71 44.52
C CYS A 93 23.04 -0.55 44.36
N GLY A 94 23.67 0.17 45.26
CA GLY A 94 25.13 0.17 45.47
C GLY A 94 25.84 1.45 45.08
N THR A 95 26.75 1.86 45.96
CA THR A 95 27.54 3.10 45.83
C THR A 95 28.86 2.90 45.09
N ARG A 96 29.49 1.72 45.18
CA ARG A 96 30.73 1.40 44.47
C ARG A 96 30.46 0.82 43.09
N ILE A 97 29.65 -0.25 43.02
CA ILE A 97 29.20 -0.91 41.80
C ILE A 97 27.69 -0.84 41.80
N LEU A 98 27.11 -0.27 40.76
CA LEU A 98 25.66 -0.25 40.57
C LEU A 98 25.17 -1.64 40.15
N ASN A 99 24.32 -2.23 40.97
CA ASN A 99 23.47 -3.36 40.59
C ASN A 99 22.03 -2.87 40.53
N TYR A 100 21.29 -3.30 39.55
CA TYR A 100 19.87 -2.99 39.47
C TYR A 100 19.05 -4.26 39.17
N TYR A 101 17.81 -4.25 39.62
CA TYR A 101 16.89 -5.37 39.53
C TYR A 101 15.59 -4.85 38.93
N ILE A 102 15.10 -5.54 37.93
CA ILE A 102 13.88 -5.18 37.20
C ILE A 102 12.79 -6.19 37.49
N TYR A 103 11.57 -5.71 37.70
CA TYR A 103 10.42 -6.52 38.02
C TYR A 103 9.29 -6.16 37.09
N SER A 104 8.64 -7.17 36.49
CA SER A 104 7.39 -6.98 35.71
C SER A 104 6.19 -6.95 36.65
N THR A 105 5.16 -6.20 36.23
CA THR A 105 3.87 -6.11 36.95
C THR A 105 2.77 -6.72 36.03
N SER A 106 2.76 -8.05 35.85
CA SER A 106 1.70 -8.72 35.07
C SER A 106 0.67 -9.37 35.99
N GLU A 107 -0.61 -9.23 35.68
CA GLU A 107 -1.76 -9.98 36.24
C GLU A 107 -1.73 -10.21 37.76
N ASN A 108 -1.51 -9.12 38.56
CA ASN A 108 -1.43 -9.15 40.03
C ASN A 108 -0.19 -9.77 40.66
N GLU A 109 0.80 -10.18 39.90
CA GLU A 109 2.09 -10.65 40.43
C GLU A 109 3.25 -9.73 40.01
N ILE A 110 4.15 -9.48 40.97
CA ILE A 110 5.41 -8.78 40.72
C ILE A 110 6.51 -9.81 40.71
N LYS A 111 7.07 -10.06 39.51
CA LYS A 111 8.14 -11.06 39.31
C LYS A 111 9.45 -10.39 38.90
N GLN A 112 10.55 -10.77 39.55
CA GLN A 112 11.87 -10.34 39.12
C GLN A 112 12.16 -10.93 37.74
N MET A 113 12.62 -10.08 36.83
CA MET A 113 12.99 -10.48 35.48
C MET A 113 14.50 -10.69 35.40
N ASN A 114 14.93 -11.63 34.58
CA ASN A 114 16.34 -11.77 34.21
C ASN A 114 16.63 -10.93 32.95
N LYS A 115 16.35 -9.61 33.04
CA LYS A 115 16.58 -8.62 32.01
C LYS A 115 17.45 -7.48 32.49
N LYS A 116 18.16 -6.87 31.56
CA LYS A 116 18.93 -5.63 31.81
C LYS A 116 18.18 -4.45 31.20
N LEU A 117 18.56 -3.21 31.54
CA LEU A 117 17.97 -2.01 30.95
C LEU A 117 18.15 -1.96 29.46
N GLU A 118 19.24 -2.50 28.93
CA GLU A 118 19.55 -2.64 27.52
C GLU A 118 18.53 -3.51 26.77
N ASP A 119 17.91 -4.49 27.44
CA ASP A 119 16.89 -5.37 26.89
C ASP A 119 15.51 -4.67 26.76
N PHE A 120 15.31 -3.59 27.50
CA PHE A 120 14.16 -2.67 27.38
C PHE A 120 14.49 -1.48 26.49
N LYS A 121 15.74 -1.26 26.20
CA LYS A 121 16.04 -0.67 24.93
C LYS A 121 15.39 -1.65 23.91
N VAL A 122 14.04 -1.58 23.83
CA VAL A 122 13.56 -1.43 22.50
C VAL A 122 14.47 -0.33 22.04
N VAL A 123 15.53 -0.74 21.30
CA VAL A 123 16.12 0.21 20.40
C VAL A 123 14.88 0.94 19.98
N ASN A 124 14.76 2.23 20.45
CA ASN A 124 13.86 3.04 19.72
C ASN A 124 14.52 2.90 18.39
N ILE A 125 14.07 1.87 17.82
CA ILE A 125 13.60 2.06 16.53
C ILE A 125 12.52 3.10 16.83
N ASN A 126 12.95 4.36 17.08
CA ASN A 126 12.42 5.48 16.32
C ASN A 126 12.41 4.88 14.98
N CYS A 127 11.27 4.26 14.65
CA CYS A 127 11.17 3.56 13.41
C CYS A 127 11.79 4.53 12.47
N ASN A 128 13.12 4.49 12.43
CA ASN A 128 13.90 5.32 11.58
C ASN A 128 13.53 4.69 10.28
N ILE A 129 12.31 5.04 9.87
CA ILE A 129 11.93 4.88 8.49
C ILE A 129 13.07 5.60 7.82
N PHE A 130 13.97 4.82 7.24
CA PHE A 130 15.06 5.36 6.45
C PHE A 130 14.38 6.22 5.41
N ASP A 131 14.37 7.51 5.70
CA ASP A 131 13.52 8.47 5.05
C ASP A 131 14.04 8.61 3.62
N GLN A 132 13.13 8.72 2.67
CA GLN A 132 13.42 8.98 1.26
C GLN A 132 14.38 10.17 1.06
N LYS A 133 14.38 11.17 1.95
CA LYS A 133 15.30 12.31 1.91
C LYS A 133 16.74 11.91 2.25
N GLN A 134 16.92 11.00 3.21
CA GLN A 134 18.24 10.45 3.57
C GLN A 134 18.79 9.62 2.41
N ALA A 135 17.95 8.71 1.85
CA ALA A 135 18.30 7.93 0.67
C ALA A 135 18.64 8.81 -0.51
N HIS A 136 17.87 9.88 -0.74
CA HIS A 136 18.11 10.83 -1.82
C HIS A 136 19.45 11.56 -1.66
N LYS A 137 19.70 12.16 -0.51
CA LYS A 137 20.96 12.87 -0.22
C LYS A 137 22.17 11.96 -0.39
N PHE A 138 22.07 10.73 0.11
CA PHE A 138 23.13 9.75 -0.06
C PHE A 138 23.35 9.40 -1.53
N ASN A 139 22.29 9.10 -2.28
CA ASN A 139 22.40 8.76 -3.70
C ASN A 139 22.91 9.90 -4.57
N GLU A 140 22.66 11.17 -4.22
CA GLU A 140 23.30 12.31 -4.90
C GLU A 140 24.81 12.30 -4.71
N CYS A 141 25.29 12.08 -3.49
CA CYS A 141 26.72 11.95 -3.21
C CYS A 141 27.32 10.71 -3.91
N LEU A 142 26.66 9.57 -3.81
CA LEU A 142 27.08 8.32 -4.46
C LEU A 142 27.20 8.49 -5.99
N ARG A 143 26.22 9.14 -6.63
CA ARG A 143 26.23 9.39 -8.08
C ARG A 143 27.38 10.25 -8.51
N ALA A 144 27.64 11.35 -7.79
CA ALA A 144 28.76 12.21 -8.10
C ALA A 144 30.06 11.40 -8.10
N LYS A 145 30.28 10.60 -7.05
CA LYS A 145 31.46 9.73 -6.91
C LYS A 145 31.47 8.60 -7.94
N ALA A 146 30.35 7.91 -8.14
CA ALA A 146 30.25 6.80 -9.10
C ALA A 146 30.53 7.26 -10.55
N LYS A 147 30.15 8.48 -10.92
CA LYS A 147 30.47 9.08 -12.21
C LYS A 147 31.97 9.35 -12.35
N GLU A 148 32.59 9.92 -11.31
CA GLU A 148 34.03 10.18 -11.27
C GLU A 148 34.85 8.91 -11.43
N ILE A 149 34.45 7.82 -10.77
CA ILE A 149 35.17 6.54 -10.79
C ILE A 149 34.67 5.55 -11.84
N GLN A 150 33.77 5.97 -12.72
CA GLN A 150 33.17 5.15 -13.80
C GLN A 150 32.46 3.87 -13.33
N MET A 151 31.83 3.91 -12.17
CA MET A 151 31.10 2.78 -11.53
C MET A 151 29.58 2.97 -11.59
N SER A 152 29.04 3.68 -12.54
CA SER A 152 27.63 4.14 -12.53
C SER A 152 26.61 3.00 -12.44
N SER A 153 26.85 1.86 -13.13
CA SER A 153 25.91 0.71 -13.12
C SER A 153 25.96 -0.11 -11.83
N ASP A 154 27.14 -0.16 -11.19
CA ASP A 154 27.44 -1.08 -10.08
C ASP A 154 27.53 -0.37 -8.72
N ALA A 155 27.23 0.95 -8.70
CA ALA A 155 27.37 1.76 -7.48
C ALA A 155 26.48 1.24 -6.33
N ILE A 156 25.36 0.58 -6.61
CA ILE A 156 24.53 -0.05 -5.58
C ILE A 156 25.28 -1.17 -4.85
N PHE A 157 26.12 -1.94 -5.54
CA PHE A 157 26.90 -3.00 -4.92
C PHE A 157 27.97 -2.45 -3.97
N PHE A 158 28.47 -1.23 -4.23
CA PHE A 158 29.36 -0.56 -3.29
C PHE A 158 28.66 -0.22 -1.97
N VAL A 159 27.42 0.28 -2.05
CA VAL A 159 26.56 0.49 -0.86
C VAL A 159 26.37 -0.82 -0.10
N ILE A 160 25.98 -1.86 -0.81
CA ILE A 160 25.73 -3.19 -0.22
C ILE A 160 27.01 -3.72 0.45
N ALA A 161 28.16 -3.59 -0.20
CA ALA A 161 29.43 -4.04 0.37
C ALA A 161 29.77 -3.35 1.69
N ILE A 162 29.58 -2.03 1.76
CA ILE A 162 29.80 -1.26 2.99
C ILE A 162 28.87 -1.79 4.11
N LEU A 163 27.59 -1.97 3.82
CA LEU A 163 26.60 -2.43 4.79
C LEU A 163 26.89 -3.87 5.25
N LEU A 164 27.29 -4.77 4.35
CA LEU A 164 27.66 -6.15 4.69
C LEU A 164 28.94 -6.21 5.51
N CYS A 165 29.96 -5.43 5.12
CA CYS A 165 31.20 -5.34 5.90
C CYS A 165 30.94 -4.80 7.29
N ARG A 166 30.15 -3.73 7.39
CA ARG A 166 29.80 -3.11 8.67
C ARG A 166 28.99 -4.03 9.59
N LYS A 167 28.06 -4.82 9.02
CA LYS A 167 27.30 -5.80 9.80
C LYS A 167 28.23 -6.80 10.52
N THR A 168 29.31 -7.18 9.87
CA THR A 168 30.30 -8.14 10.40
C THR A 168 31.37 -7.46 11.21
N ASP A 169 31.80 -6.28 10.78
CA ASP A 169 32.79 -5.43 11.46
C ASP A 169 32.19 -4.06 11.79
N PRO A 170 31.60 -3.90 12.99
CA PRO A 170 31.05 -2.61 13.45
C PRO A 170 32.08 -1.47 13.52
N LYS A 171 33.37 -1.79 13.48
CA LYS A 171 34.46 -0.81 13.51
C LYS A 171 34.99 -0.45 12.14
N LEU A 172 34.30 -0.84 11.06
CA LEU A 172 34.71 -0.60 9.67
C LEU A 172 35.20 0.84 9.42
N ILE A 173 34.49 1.84 9.94
CA ILE A 173 34.90 3.25 9.81
C ILE A 173 36.26 3.54 10.40
N SER A 174 36.62 2.90 11.52
CA SER A 174 37.89 3.15 12.20
C SER A 174 39.12 2.60 11.46
N HIS A 175 38.90 1.80 10.42
CA HIS A 175 39.98 1.31 9.56
C HIS A 175 40.44 2.36 8.53
N PHE A 176 39.68 3.43 8.33
CA PHE A 176 39.92 4.43 7.32
C PHE A 176 39.81 5.84 7.89
N ASP A 177 40.36 6.80 7.17
CA ASP A 177 40.25 8.23 7.46
C ASP A 177 40.07 9.02 6.13
N ASP A 178 39.98 10.34 6.24
CA ASP A 178 39.81 11.25 5.11
C ASP A 178 41.01 11.29 4.14
N LYS A 179 42.14 10.73 4.54
CA LYS A 179 43.37 10.63 3.73
C LYS A 179 43.53 9.27 3.06
N THR A 180 42.68 8.30 3.43
CA THR A 180 42.76 6.94 2.90
C THR A 180 42.42 6.93 1.41
N ASP A 181 43.35 6.39 0.59
CA ASP A 181 43.14 6.25 -0.85
C ASP A 181 41.93 5.35 -1.15
N GLY A 182 41.09 5.75 -2.10
CA GLY A 182 39.91 4.98 -2.50
C GLY A 182 40.25 3.57 -3.00
N PHE A 183 41.47 3.34 -3.51
CA PHE A 183 41.96 2.02 -3.88
C PHE A 183 42.05 1.09 -2.66
N ILE A 184 42.57 1.55 -1.54
CA ILE A 184 42.68 0.76 -0.29
C ILE A 184 41.28 0.38 0.21
N ILE A 185 40.33 1.30 0.15
CA ILE A 185 38.94 1.06 0.53
C ILE A 185 38.30 0.00 -0.40
N ALA A 186 38.45 0.17 -1.71
CA ALA A 186 37.90 -0.77 -2.71
C ALA A 186 38.50 -2.16 -2.58
N GLU A 187 39.83 -2.27 -2.38
CA GLU A 187 40.53 -3.53 -2.16
C GLU A 187 40.02 -4.21 -0.90
N TYR A 188 39.91 -3.48 0.20
CA TYR A 188 39.40 -4.00 1.46
C TYR A 188 38.00 -4.58 1.31
N LEU A 189 37.04 -3.80 0.74
CA LEU A 189 35.66 -4.25 0.55
C LEU A 189 35.58 -5.47 -0.37
N THR A 190 36.27 -5.46 -1.51
CA THR A 190 36.33 -6.59 -2.45
C THR A 190 36.85 -7.86 -1.77
N LYS A 191 37.97 -7.75 -1.07
CA LYS A 191 38.60 -8.87 -0.37
C LYS A 191 37.73 -9.37 0.77
N PHE A 192 37.19 -8.48 1.60
CA PHE A 192 36.32 -8.84 2.70
C PHE A 192 35.12 -9.67 2.23
N ILE A 193 34.36 -9.18 1.22
CA ILE A 193 33.20 -9.89 0.70
C ILE A 193 33.58 -11.27 0.15
N LYS A 194 34.68 -11.37 -0.59
CA LYS A 194 35.17 -12.62 -1.15
C LYS A 194 35.57 -13.63 -0.06
N ASP A 195 36.34 -13.20 0.92
CA ASP A 195 36.88 -14.07 1.98
C ASP A 195 35.77 -14.52 2.96
N TYR A 196 34.83 -13.65 3.25
CA TYR A 196 33.76 -13.92 4.22
C TYR A 196 32.63 -14.77 3.65
N TYR A 197 32.09 -14.39 2.48
CA TYR A 197 30.91 -15.06 1.93
C TYR A 197 31.18 -16.27 1.08
N LYS A 198 32.39 -16.43 0.48
CA LYS A 198 32.88 -17.60 -0.28
C LYS A 198 31.97 -18.13 -1.40
N ASP A 199 30.92 -17.44 -1.75
CA ASP A 199 29.95 -17.77 -2.79
C ASP A 199 30.35 -17.06 -4.09
N THR A 200 30.85 -17.82 -5.07
CA THR A 200 31.40 -17.25 -6.32
C THR A 200 30.39 -16.43 -7.09
N LEU A 201 29.14 -16.86 -7.16
CA LEU A 201 28.06 -16.12 -7.83
C LEU A 201 27.80 -14.81 -7.10
N PHE A 202 27.77 -14.86 -5.78
CA PHE A 202 27.47 -13.69 -4.96
C PHE A 202 28.59 -12.65 -5.00
N TYR A 203 29.84 -13.03 -4.69
CA TYR A 203 30.92 -12.06 -4.56
C TYR A 203 31.40 -11.46 -5.90
N LYS A 204 31.09 -12.08 -7.04
CA LYS A 204 31.44 -11.59 -8.38
C LYS A 204 30.95 -10.15 -8.65
N SER A 205 29.79 -9.80 -8.11
CA SER A 205 29.21 -8.46 -8.25
C SER A 205 29.97 -7.37 -7.45
N PHE A 206 30.87 -7.77 -6.55
CA PHE A 206 31.57 -6.86 -5.63
C PHE A 206 33.06 -6.64 -5.99
N ASP A 207 33.44 -6.86 -7.24
CA ASP A 207 34.79 -6.52 -7.72
C ASP A 207 34.90 -5.02 -8.04
N PHE A 208 35.39 -4.24 -7.08
CA PHE A 208 35.56 -2.80 -7.22
C PHE A 208 36.93 -2.41 -7.78
N MET A 209 37.87 -3.35 -7.92
CA MET A 209 39.19 -3.10 -8.43
C MET A 209 39.23 -2.78 -9.93
N LYS A 210 38.17 -3.13 -10.65
CA LYS A 210 37.97 -2.81 -12.08
C LYS A 210 37.71 -1.33 -12.36
N TYR A 211 37.40 -0.53 -11.31
CA TYR A 211 37.02 0.88 -11.45
C TYR A 211 38.19 1.84 -11.16
N ASN A 212 38.06 3.07 -11.61
CA ASN A 212 39.06 4.12 -11.37
C ASN A 212 38.89 4.72 -9.96
N VAL A 213 39.21 3.96 -8.91
CA VAL A 213 39.01 4.33 -7.50
C VAL A 213 40.19 5.09 -6.89
N LYS A 214 41.34 5.18 -7.58
CA LYS A 214 42.54 5.85 -7.04
C LYS A 214 42.28 7.33 -6.82
N LYS A 215 42.82 7.87 -5.72
CA LYS A 215 42.74 9.28 -5.31
C LYS A 215 41.32 9.82 -5.08
N HIS A 216 40.30 8.95 -5.03
CA HIS A 216 38.95 9.37 -4.75
C HIS A 216 38.63 9.24 -3.25
N GLN A 217 37.93 10.23 -2.73
CA GLN A 217 37.50 10.23 -1.32
C GLN A 217 36.24 9.35 -1.17
N LEU A 218 36.44 8.04 -0.97
CA LEU A 218 35.36 7.09 -0.72
C LEU A 218 34.99 7.00 0.77
N TYR A 219 35.82 7.54 1.66
CA TYR A 219 35.59 7.54 3.11
C TYR A 219 34.29 8.25 3.51
N ASP A 220 33.94 9.34 2.84
CA ASP A 220 32.70 10.05 3.11
C ASP A 220 31.46 9.16 2.88
N LEU A 221 31.50 8.29 1.87
CA LEU A 221 30.41 7.33 1.59
C LEU A 221 30.30 6.29 2.70
N ILE A 222 31.42 5.75 3.19
CA ILE A 222 31.43 4.81 4.33
C ILE A 222 30.85 5.48 5.57
N LYS A 223 31.25 6.72 5.84
CA LYS A 223 30.77 7.49 7.00
C LYS A 223 29.27 7.78 6.91
N MET A 224 28.74 8.05 5.72
CA MET A 224 27.30 8.26 5.54
C MET A 224 26.46 6.99 5.77
N LEU A 225 27.07 5.80 5.61
CA LEU A 225 26.44 4.49 5.85
C LEU A 225 26.75 3.92 7.23
N ASP A 226 27.21 4.77 8.17
CA ASP A 226 27.49 4.37 9.54
C ASP A 226 26.22 4.18 10.37
N PHE A 227 25.38 3.24 9.95
CA PHE A 227 24.19 2.83 10.66
C PHE A 227 23.97 1.31 10.51
N ASP A 228 23.24 0.71 11.42
CA ASP A 228 22.92 -0.71 11.37
C ASP A 228 21.47 -0.87 10.85
N ILE A 229 21.30 -1.62 9.77
CA ILE A 229 20.01 -1.85 9.08
C ILE A 229 18.95 -2.45 10.02
N LYS A 230 19.35 -3.30 10.97
CA LYS A 230 18.41 -3.91 11.94
C LYS A 230 17.60 -2.89 12.75
N TYR A 231 18.02 -1.62 12.79
CA TYR A 231 17.32 -0.55 13.47
C TYR A 231 16.29 0.16 12.59
N TYR A 232 16.11 -0.29 11.34
CA TYR A 232 15.09 0.23 10.42
C TYR A 232 14.01 -0.81 10.21
N THR A 233 12.75 -0.39 10.28
CA THR A 233 11.59 -1.28 10.10
C THR A 233 11.24 -1.52 8.65
N ASN A 234 11.80 -0.72 7.75
CA ASN A 234 11.56 -0.80 6.32
C ASN A 234 12.77 -1.39 5.58
N ASP A 235 12.51 -1.91 4.40
CA ASP A 235 13.53 -2.42 3.49
C ASP A 235 14.44 -1.27 2.97
N VAL A 236 15.51 -1.02 3.71
CA VAL A 236 16.47 0.06 3.43
C VAL A 236 17.15 -0.13 2.06
N LEU A 237 17.51 -1.37 1.71
CA LEU A 237 18.14 -1.63 0.41
C LEU A 237 17.21 -1.36 -0.77
N ASN A 238 15.94 -1.72 -0.66
CA ASN A 238 14.96 -1.42 -1.69
C ASN A 238 14.79 0.08 -1.89
N GLN A 239 14.84 0.87 -0.81
CA GLN A 239 14.80 2.33 -0.93
C GLN A 239 16.04 2.91 -1.62
N PHE A 240 17.23 2.45 -1.25
CA PHE A 240 18.45 2.84 -1.96
C PHE A 240 18.40 2.45 -3.42
N TYR A 241 17.96 1.24 -3.74
CA TYR A 241 17.88 0.76 -5.10
C TYR A 241 16.82 1.50 -5.92
N SER A 242 15.66 1.79 -5.33
CA SER A 242 14.61 2.58 -5.97
C SER A 242 15.10 3.98 -6.35
N GLU A 243 15.75 4.68 -5.43
CA GLU A 243 16.34 6.01 -5.68
C GLU A 243 17.49 5.91 -6.69
N PHE A 244 18.30 4.87 -6.63
CA PHE A 244 19.40 4.63 -7.58
C PHE A 244 18.88 4.41 -8.99
N MET A 245 17.85 3.57 -9.17
CA MET A 245 17.23 3.29 -10.47
C MET A 245 16.55 4.52 -11.06
N PHE A 246 15.94 5.36 -10.22
CA PHE A 246 15.33 6.61 -10.67
C PHE A 246 16.29 7.52 -11.43
N TYR A 247 17.55 7.56 -11.01
CA TYR A 247 18.53 8.48 -11.57
C TYR A 247 19.37 7.90 -12.71
N ASN A 248 19.55 6.61 -12.78
CA ASN A 248 20.64 6.04 -13.59
C ASN A 248 20.25 5.49 -14.95
N SER A 249 18.99 5.31 -15.28
CA SER A 249 18.60 4.86 -16.62
C SER A 249 17.09 4.78 -16.82
N LYS A 250 16.70 4.65 -18.08
CA LYS A 250 15.43 4.02 -18.43
C LYS A 250 15.32 2.69 -17.66
N PRO A 251 14.19 2.41 -17.01
CA PRO A 251 14.00 1.13 -16.33
C PRO A 251 14.47 0.01 -17.27
N LYS A 252 15.33 -0.88 -16.80
CA LYS A 252 15.62 -2.09 -17.56
C LYS A 252 14.30 -2.78 -17.84
N GLU A 253 14.02 -3.13 -19.07
CA GLU A 253 12.74 -3.67 -19.51
C GLU A 253 12.20 -4.70 -18.52
N GLY A 254 10.96 -4.51 -18.09
CA GLY A 254 10.22 -5.41 -17.23
C GLY A 254 10.53 -5.39 -15.73
N VAL A 255 11.46 -4.56 -15.25
CA VAL A 255 11.74 -4.44 -13.80
C VAL A 255 10.94 -3.30 -13.21
N VAL A 256 9.93 -3.62 -12.42
CA VAL A 256 9.12 -2.65 -11.66
C VAL A 256 9.25 -2.96 -10.18
N LEU A 257 9.90 -2.05 -9.44
CA LEU A 257 10.04 -2.20 -7.99
C LEU A 257 8.72 -1.88 -7.30
N THR A 258 8.33 -2.73 -6.35
CA THR A 258 7.11 -2.53 -5.57
C THR A 258 7.36 -1.49 -4.46
N PRO A 259 6.58 -0.40 -4.39
CA PRO A 259 6.69 0.56 -3.31
C PRO A 259 6.41 -0.08 -1.95
N HIS A 260 7.06 0.42 -0.90
CA HIS A 260 7.00 -0.17 0.44
C HIS A 260 5.57 -0.25 1.01
N ASP A 261 4.77 0.79 0.84
CA ASP A 261 3.36 0.80 1.27
C ASP A 261 2.50 -0.28 0.60
N ILE A 262 2.79 -0.61 -0.65
CA ILE A 262 2.14 -1.71 -1.37
C ILE A 262 2.66 -3.07 -0.88
N VAL A 263 3.95 -3.17 -0.59
CA VAL A 263 4.54 -4.38 0.00
C VAL A 263 3.89 -4.68 1.35
N GLU A 264 3.81 -3.69 2.24
CA GLU A 264 3.14 -3.83 3.55
C GLU A 264 1.66 -4.24 3.40
N LEU A 265 0.92 -3.57 2.50
CA LEU A 265 -0.48 -3.89 2.24
C LEU A 265 -0.64 -5.34 1.80
N MET A 266 0.12 -5.77 0.78
CA MET A 266 -0.02 -7.10 0.21
C MET A 266 0.37 -8.21 1.19
N VAL A 267 1.44 -8.03 1.96
CA VAL A 267 1.86 -9.00 2.98
C VAL A 267 0.85 -9.08 4.13
N LYS A 268 0.33 -7.95 4.59
CA LYS A 268 -0.72 -7.89 5.62
C LYS A 268 -1.99 -8.64 5.20
N GLU A 269 -2.38 -8.54 3.93
CA GLU A 269 -3.57 -9.22 3.41
C GLU A 269 -3.47 -10.74 3.38
N LEU A 270 -2.28 -11.31 3.45
CA LEU A 270 -2.08 -12.75 3.54
C LEU A 270 -2.36 -13.31 4.94
N ASP A 271 -2.35 -12.47 5.98
CA ASP A 271 -2.60 -12.84 7.39
C ASP A 271 -1.69 -14.00 7.86
N ILE A 272 -0.40 -13.90 7.54
CA ILE A 272 0.61 -14.95 7.79
C ILE A 272 0.73 -15.23 9.28
N LYS A 273 0.65 -16.50 9.67
CA LYS A 273 0.86 -16.94 11.04
C LYS A 273 2.26 -17.50 11.24
N LYS A 274 2.72 -17.48 12.48
CA LYS A 274 4.04 -18.02 12.82
C LYS A 274 4.15 -19.49 12.43
N GLY A 275 5.20 -19.83 11.67
CA GLY A 275 5.47 -21.18 11.19
C GLY A 275 4.81 -21.54 9.86
N GLU A 276 4.02 -20.63 9.27
CA GLU A 276 3.54 -20.79 7.90
C GLU A 276 4.61 -20.38 6.89
N SER A 277 4.57 -20.99 5.71
CA SER A 277 5.55 -20.80 4.65
C SER A 277 5.03 -19.85 3.58
N ILE A 278 5.91 -18.98 3.05
CA ILE A 278 5.60 -18.07 1.96
C ILE A 278 6.59 -18.19 0.81
N MET A 279 6.10 -18.06 -0.42
CA MET A 279 6.90 -18.11 -1.64
C MET A 279 6.65 -16.90 -2.53
N ASP A 280 7.75 -16.36 -3.09
CA ASP A 280 7.77 -15.38 -4.17
C ASP A 280 8.64 -15.87 -5.33
N CYS A 281 8.04 -16.20 -6.49
CA CYS A 281 8.78 -16.75 -7.64
C CYS A 281 9.39 -15.69 -8.56
N CYS A 282 9.23 -14.40 -8.27
CA CYS A 282 9.87 -13.28 -8.96
C CYS A 282 10.34 -12.24 -7.95
N THR A 283 11.19 -12.70 -7.05
CA THR A 283 11.57 -12.05 -5.79
C THR A 283 12.12 -10.63 -5.95
N GLY A 284 12.74 -10.29 -7.08
CA GLY A 284 13.35 -8.98 -7.27
C GLY A 284 14.42 -8.68 -6.23
N THR A 285 14.27 -7.59 -5.50
CA THR A 285 15.15 -7.19 -4.38
C THR A 285 14.83 -7.90 -3.06
N GLY A 286 13.81 -8.76 -3.01
CA GLY A 286 13.41 -9.51 -1.81
C GLY A 286 12.40 -8.82 -0.91
N SER A 287 11.86 -7.66 -1.31
CA SER A 287 11.06 -6.79 -0.44
C SER A 287 9.84 -7.46 0.18
N PHE A 288 9.09 -8.27 -0.57
CA PHE A 288 7.95 -9.01 -0.02
C PHE A 288 8.38 -10.00 1.06
N LEU A 289 9.47 -10.71 0.84
CA LEU A 289 9.96 -11.72 1.78
C LEU A 289 10.60 -11.06 3.02
N ILE A 290 11.26 -9.91 2.86
CA ILE A 290 11.75 -9.10 3.99
C ILE A 290 10.57 -8.62 4.85
N GLU A 291 9.49 -8.15 4.24
CA GLU A 291 8.30 -7.74 4.99
C GLU A 291 7.63 -8.93 5.67
N ALA A 292 7.50 -10.07 4.96
CA ALA A 292 6.94 -11.30 5.49
C ALA A 292 7.75 -11.91 6.65
N SER A 293 9.06 -11.62 6.71
CA SER A 293 9.93 -12.09 7.80
C SER A 293 9.53 -11.59 9.18
N LYS A 294 8.70 -10.55 9.26
CA LYS A 294 8.12 -10.07 10.52
C LYS A 294 7.14 -11.08 11.12
N TYR A 295 6.63 -12.01 10.32
CA TYR A 295 5.59 -12.98 10.69
C TYR A 295 6.08 -14.43 10.67
N THR A 296 6.99 -14.79 9.77
CA THR A 296 7.50 -16.15 9.61
C THR A 296 8.96 -16.19 9.18
N ASP A 297 9.66 -17.30 9.53
CA ASP A 297 11.04 -17.56 9.11
C ASP A 297 11.11 -18.48 7.88
N ASP A 298 9.97 -19.04 7.41
CA ASP A 298 9.93 -19.96 6.27
C ASP A 298 9.66 -19.21 4.96
N LEU A 299 10.72 -18.59 4.45
CA LEU A 299 10.71 -17.70 3.29
C LEU A 299 11.39 -18.41 2.10
N THR A 300 10.72 -18.41 0.95
CA THR A 300 11.28 -18.97 -0.29
C THR A 300 11.19 -17.94 -1.41
N GLY A 301 12.29 -17.71 -2.10
CA GLY A 301 12.39 -16.77 -3.22
C GLY A 301 13.11 -17.34 -4.43
N CYS A 302 12.74 -16.87 -5.63
CA CYS A 302 13.43 -17.19 -6.86
C CYS A 302 13.57 -15.94 -7.74
N GLU A 303 14.79 -15.71 -8.25
CA GLU A 303 15.09 -14.58 -9.13
C GLU A 303 15.99 -15.03 -10.27
N ILE A 304 15.70 -14.58 -11.48
CA ILE A 304 16.44 -14.94 -12.70
C ILE A 304 17.58 -13.97 -13.01
N LYS A 305 17.46 -12.70 -12.57
CA LYS A 305 18.47 -11.67 -12.81
C LYS A 305 19.54 -11.70 -11.74
N GLU A 306 20.81 -11.89 -12.14
CA GLU A 306 21.95 -12.00 -11.22
C GLU A 306 22.10 -10.80 -10.29
N ASP A 307 21.90 -9.60 -10.80
CA ASP A 307 21.99 -8.35 -10.04
C ASP A 307 20.88 -8.28 -8.96
N LEU A 308 19.63 -8.58 -9.32
CA LEU A 308 18.52 -8.58 -8.37
C LEU A 308 18.65 -9.70 -7.33
N TYR A 309 19.06 -10.90 -7.75
CA TYR A 309 19.35 -12.00 -6.84
C TYR A 309 20.44 -11.63 -5.82
N THR A 310 21.53 -10.99 -6.27
CA THR A 310 22.60 -10.53 -5.38
C THR A 310 22.10 -9.49 -4.38
N ILE A 311 21.24 -8.57 -4.81
CA ILE A 311 20.60 -7.59 -3.92
C ILE A 311 19.69 -8.29 -2.92
N ALA A 312 18.81 -9.19 -3.37
CA ALA A 312 17.92 -9.96 -2.50
C ALA A 312 18.70 -10.78 -1.46
N LYS A 313 19.74 -11.48 -1.88
CA LYS A 313 20.60 -12.25 -0.98
C LYS A 313 21.30 -11.36 0.06
N SER A 314 21.79 -10.20 -0.38
CA SER A 314 22.38 -9.20 0.53
C SER A 314 21.37 -8.70 1.54
N ASN A 315 20.14 -8.43 1.08
CA ASN A 315 19.04 -7.97 1.90
C ASN A 315 18.69 -9.01 2.98
N PHE A 316 18.59 -10.27 2.61
CA PHE A 316 18.40 -11.39 3.55
C PHE A 316 19.51 -11.44 4.60
N ILE A 317 20.77 -11.37 4.17
CA ILE A 317 21.92 -11.36 5.09
C ILE A 317 21.86 -10.18 6.05
N LEU A 318 21.53 -8.99 5.56
CA LEU A 318 21.44 -7.78 6.39
C LEU A 318 20.31 -7.84 7.42
N HIS A 319 19.24 -8.56 7.13
CA HIS A 319 18.12 -8.81 8.04
C HIS A 319 18.24 -10.10 8.88
N ASP A 320 19.41 -10.74 8.91
CA ASP A 320 19.67 -12.01 9.62
C ASP A 320 18.81 -13.19 9.17
N LEU A 321 18.35 -13.17 7.91
CA LEU A 321 17.52 -14.21 7.33
C LEU A 321 18.34 -15.32 6.65
N LYS A 322 17.80 -16.53 6.64
CA LYS A 322 18.41 -17.67 5.94
C LYS A 322 18.31 -17.50 4.42
N THR A 323 19.37 -17.83 3.70
CA THR A 323 19.45 -17.71 2.24
C THR A 323 19.38 -19.04 1.49
N ASP A 324 19.21 -20.15 2.19
CA ASP A 324 19.20 -21.52 1.65
C ASP A 324 18.00 -21.80 0.73
N LYS A 325 16.89 -21.07 0.90
CA LYS A 325 15.70 -21.12 0.06
C LYS A 325 15.57 -19.94 -0.91
N LEU A 326 16.65 -19.21 -1.15
CA LEU A 326 16.70 -18.16 -2.16
C LEU A 326 17.44 -18.69 -3.39
N PHE A 327 16.74 -18.87 -4.52
CA PHE A 327 17.24 -19.51 -5.71
C PHE A 327 17.58 -18.51 -6.80
N PHE A 328 18.77 -18.63 -7.38
CA PHE A 328 19.13 -17.98 -8.63
C PHE A 328 18.79 -18.90 -9.79
N ASN A 329 17.60 -18.75 -10.34
CA ASN A 329 17.13 -19.59 -11.44
C ASN A 329 15.94 -18.95 -12.17
N ASN A 330 15.62 -19.48 -13.36
CA ASN A 330 14.29 -19.29 -13.93
C ASN A 330 13.29 -20.11 -13.10
N CYS A 331 12.29 -19.44 -12.51
CA CYS A 331 11.33 -20.11 -11.64
C CYS A 331 10.56 -21.22 -12.36
N PHE A 332 10.34 -21.11 -13.67
CA PHE A 332 9.65 -22.11 -14.46
C PHE A 332 10.46 -23.43 -14.60
N ASN A 333 11.77 -23.37 -14.39
CA ASN A 333 12.67 -24.53 -14.40
C ASN A 333 13.01 -25.02 -12.98
N GLN A 334 12.45 -24.38 -11.95
CA GLN A 334 12.72 -24.72 -10.56
C GLN A 334 11.54 -25.48 -9.96
N SER A 335 11.83 -26.65 -9.39
CA SER A 335 10.83 -27.38 -8.60
C SER A 335 10.79 -26.83 -7.18
N PHE A 336 9.59 -26.56 -6.68
CA PHE A 336 9.37 -26.05 -5.33
C PHE A 336 8.48 -27.00 -4.52
N GLY A 337 8.45 -26.81 -3.20
CA GLY A 337 7.53 -27.48 -2.29
C GLY A 337 6.10 -26.89 -2.36
N LYS A 338 5.34 -27.12 -1.30
CA LYS A 338 4.00 -26.51 -1.12
C LYS A 338 4.07 -25.49 -0.01
N TYR A 339 3.43 -24.33 -0.22
CA TYR A 339 3.47 -23.17 0.65
C TYR A 339 2.08 -22.81 1.14
N ASP A 340 2.00 -22.25 2.33
CA ASP A 340 0.76 -21.71 2.91
C ASP A 340 0.34 -20.44 2.20
N HIS A 341 1.36 -19.65 1.75
CA HIS A 341 1.14 -18.38 1.08
C HIS A 341 2.00 -18.24 -0.18
N ILE A 342 1.44 -17.52 -1.17
CA ILE A 342 2.18 -17.05 -2.34
C ILE A 342 1.96 -15.55 -2.52
N ILE A 343 3.02 -14.84 -2.92
CA ILE A 343 2.96 -13.41 -3.20
C ILE A 343 3.78 -13.10 -4.44
N LEU A 344 3.32 -12.16 -5.28
CA LEU A 344 4.12 -11.78 -6.44
C LEU A 344 3.74 -10.42 -7.04
N ASN A 345 4.76 -9.76 -7.56
CA ASN A 345 4.68 -8.71 -8.55
C ASN A 345 5.43 -9.21 -9.79
N PRO A 346 4.76 -9.89 -10.75
CA PRO A 346 5.42 -10.48 -11.90
C PRO A 346 5.99 -9.41 -12.84
N PRO A 347 6.96 -9.75 -13.70
CA PRO A 347 7.44 -8.82 -14.71
C PRO A 347 6.30 -8.42 -15.67
N TYR A 348 6.28 -7.14 -16.12
CA TYR A 348 5.23 -6.61 -16.98
C TYR A 348 5.67 -6.53 -18.44
N ASN A 349 4.77 -6.91 -19.37
CA ASN A 349 4.91 -6.76 -20.82
C ASN A 349 6.22 -7.34 -21.39
N LEU A 350 6.81 -8.35 -20.75
CA LEU A 350 7.93 -9.06 -21.33
C LEU A 350 7.43 -10.12 -22.31
N GLU A 351 8.07 -10.23 -23.45
CA GLU A 351 7.98 -11.43 -24.27
C GLU A 351 8.73 -12.54 -23.51
N CYS A 352 8.03 -13.60 -23.18
CA CYS A 352 8.66 -14.79 -22.64
C CYS A 352 9.34 -15.49 -23.83
N ASP A 353 10.67 -15.48 -23.88
CA ASP A 353 11.44 -16.45 -24.65
C ASP A 353 11.25 -17.81 -23.97
N ASP A 354 10.10 -18.34 -24.24
CA ASP A 354 9.61 -19.63 -23.93
C ASP A 354 10.34 -20.60 -24.89
N ASN A 355 11.53 -21.08 -24.54
CA ASN A 355 12.24 -22.15 -25.25
C ASN A 355 11.38 -23.42 -25.42
N GLY A 356 10.08 -23.26 -25.40
CA GLY A 356 9.09 -24.32 -25.50
C GLY A 356 8.88 -25.12 -24.22
N GLU A 357 9.45 -24.70 -23.07
CA GLU A 357 9.40 -25.46 -21.81
C GLU A 357 8.21 -25.08 -20.91
N ILE A 358 7.55 -23.93 -21.11
CA ILE A 358 6.25 -23.63 -20.46
C ILE A 358 5.14 -24.36 -21.21
N LYS A 359 5.46 -25.57 -21.69
CA LYS A 359 4.55 -26.40 -22.44
C LYS A 359 3.52 -27.04 -21.54
N ASP A 360 2.29 -26.87 -21.97
CA ASP A 360 1.17 -27.83 -21.86
C ASP A 360 0.60 -28.18 -20.49
N ILE A 361 1.05 -27.58 -19.35
CA ILE A 361 0.40 -27.91 -18.08
C ILE A 361 -1.04 -27.37 -18.02
N TYR A 362 -1.39 -26.33 -18.80
CA TYR A 362 -2.73 -25.72 -18.80
C TYR A 362 -3.14 -25.02 -20.11
N GLY A 363 -2.48 -25.26 -21.26
CA GLY A 363 -2.80 -24.56 -22.52
C GLY A 363 -2.36 -23.09 -22.56
N TRP A 364 -1.26 -22.74 -21.95
CA TRP A 364 -0.84 -21.38 -21.60
C TRP A 364 -0.25 -20.54 -22.73
N ARG A 365 -0.26 -21.00 -23.94
CA ARG A 365 0.44 -20.34 -25.06
C ARG A 365 0.04 -18.88 -25.29
N ASP A 366 -1.21 -18.56 -25.02
CA ASP A 366 -1.78 -17.25 -25.34
C ASP A 366 -1.86 -16.28 -24.14
N PHE A 367 -1.49 -16.73 -22.93
CA PHE A 367 -1.53 -15.87 -21.74
C PHE A 367 -0.39 -14.86 -21.75
N ASN A 368 -0.66 -13.65 -21.21
CA ASN A 368 0.39 -12.68 -20.93
C ASN A 368 1.34 -13.22 -19.87
N ILE A 369 2.56 -12.68 -19.83
CA ILE A 369 3.59 -13.14 -18.89
C ILE A 369 3.10 -13.06 -17.43
N GLU A 370 2.40 -12.01 -17.06
CA GLU A 370 1.85 -11.81 -15.72
C GLU A 370 0.85 -12.92 -15.36
N GLN A 371 -0.03 -13.26 -16.28
CA GLN A 371 -1.01 -14.35 -16.12
C GLN A 371 -0.32 -15.72 -16.01
N LYS A 372 0.74 -15.95 -16.79
CA LYS A 372 1.54 -17.18 -16.73
C LYS A 372 2.17 -17.37 -15.36
N PHE A 373 2.80 -16.34 -14.79
CA PHE A 373 3.39 -16.39 -13.45
C PHE A 373 2.36 -16.73 -12.37
N ILE A 374 1.18 -16.10 -12.41
CA ILE A 374 0.11 -16.38 -11.44
C ILE A 374 -0.31 -17.85 -11.50
N ILE A 375 -0.67 -18.34 -12.69
CA ILE A 375 -1.15 -19.72 -12.86
C ILE A 375 -0.06 -20.74 -12.50
N TYR A 376 1.20 -20.47 -12.89
CA TYR A 376 2.33 -21.31 -12.53
C TYR A 376 2.49 -21.44 -11.02
N GLN A 377 2.44 -20.34 -10.31
CA GLN A 377 2.67 -20.33 -8.87
C GLN A 377 1.54 -21.01 -8.08
N LEU A 378 0.30 -21.04 -8.61
CA LEU A 378 -0.82 -21.75 -7.97
C LEU A 378 -0.57 -23.24 -7.73
N GLN A 379 0.27 -23.88 -8.54
CA GLN A 379 0.60 -25.29 -8.33
C GLN A 379 1.36 -25.51 -7.01
N TYR A 380 2.08 -24.53 -6.51
CA TYR A 380 2.86 -24.58 -5.28
C TYR A 380 2.09 -24.11 -4.05
N LEU A 381 0.90 -23.52 -4.21
CA LEU A 381 0.05 -23.17 -3.10
C LEU A 381 -0.66 -24.41 -2.52
N LYS A 382 -0.65 -24.56 -1.20
CA LYS A 382 -1.42 -25.60 -0.49
C LYS A 382 -2.93 -25.40 -0.68
N GLU A 383 -3.70 -26.45 -0.52
CA GLU A 383 -5.16 -26.32 -0.40
C GLU A 383 -5.49 -25.46 0.83
N ASN A 384 -6.44 -24.54 0.68
CA ASN A 384 -6.77 -23.49 1.63
C ASN A 384 -5.70 -22.44 1.90
N GLY A 385 -4.55 -22.50 1.21
CA GLY A 385 -3.54 -21.45 1.25
C GLY A 385 -4.02 -20.16 0.58
N THR A 386 -3.42 -19.03 0.96
CA THR A 386 -3.77 -17.71 0.44
C THR A 386 -2.70 -17.17 -0.49
N GLY A 387 -3.13 -16.35 -1.46
CA GLY A 387 -2.20 -15.69 -2.37
C GLY A 387 -2.57 -14.24 -2.62
N CYS A 388 -1.55 -13.47 -2.99
CA CYS A 388 -1.71 -12.07 -3.35
C CYS A 388 -0.83 -11.72 -4.54
N PHE A 389 -1.41 -11.07 -5.55
CA PHE A 389 -0.63 -10.57 -6.68
C PHE A 389 -1.02 -9.14 -7.04
N ILE A 390 -0.06 -8.40 -7.61
CA ILE A 390 -0.29 -7.10 -8.24
C ILE A 390 0.06 -7.16 -9.70
N ILE A 391 -0.86 -6.73 -10.58
CA ILE A 391 -0.68 -6.73 -12.03
C ILE A 391 -1.31 -5.50 -12.68
N PRO A 392 -0.87 -5.14 -13.90
CA PRO A 392 -1.55 -4.13 -14.69
C PRO A 392 -3.02 -4.49 -14.88
N ARG A 393 -3.86 -3.50 -14.70
CA ARG A 393 -5.32 -3.59 -14.76
C ARG A 393 -5.84 -4.29 -16.02
N ASN A 394 -5.21 -4.02 -17.17
CA ASN A 394 -5.61 -4.60 -18.45
C ASN A 394 -5.49 -6.13 -18.47
N ASN A 395 -4.56 -6.71 -17.76
CA ASN A 395 -4.35 -8.16 -17.69
C ASN A 395 -5.47 -8.92 -16.94
N PHE A 396 -6.33 -8.19 -16.23
CA PHE A 396 -7.45 -8.76 -15.50
C PHE A 396 -8.80 -8.31 -16.06
N ASN A 397 -8.83 -7.16 -16.73
CA ASN A 397 -10.04 -6.38 -16.95
C ASN A 397 -10.51 -6.29 -18.40
N ASN A 398 -9.68 -6.66 -19.37
CA ASN A 398 -10.11 -6.61 -20.73
C ASN A 398 -11.00 -7.84 -21.05
N ASN A 399 -11.84 -7.71 -22.09
CA ASN A 399 -12.75 -8.78 -22.53
C ASN A 399 -12.13 -9.66 -23.62
N GLU A 400 -10.80 -9.67 -23.75
CA GLU A 400 -10.12 -10.57 -24.65
C GLU A 400 -10.33 -12.03 -24.22
N LYS A 401 -10.42 -12.94 -25.20
CA LYS A 401 -10.61 -14.37 -24.96
C LYS A 401 -9.58 -14.92 -23.93
N LYS A 402 -8.30 -14.57 -24.10
CA LYS A 402 -7.22 -15.02 -23.21
C LYS A 402 -7.41 -14.56 -21.75
N THR A 403 -7.84 -13.31 -21.53
CA THR A 403 -8.09 -12.78 -20.19
C THR A 403 -9.29 -13.46 -19.53
N ASN A 404 -10.34 -13.74 -20.31
CA ASN A 404 -11.49 -14.46 -19.80
C ASN A 404 -11.15 -15.91 -19.47
N GLU A 405 -10.35 -16.59 -20.27
CA GLU A 405 -9.85 -17.94 -19.98
C GLU A 405 -8.96 -17.98 -18.75
N PHE A 406 -8.09 -16.97 -18.57
CA PHE A 406 -7.29 -16.82 -17.36
C PHE A 406 -8.17 -16.67 -16.12
N LYS A 407 -9.18 -15.79 -16.15
CA LYS A 407 -10.12 -15.59 -15.04
C LYS A 407 -10.87 -16.89 -14.72
N LYS A 408 -11.40 -17.59 -15.72
CA LYS A 408 -12.08 -18.88 -15.54
C LYS A 408 -11.18 -19.91 -14.90
N LEU A 409 -9.90 -20.00 -15.32
CA LEU A 409 -8.94 -20.93 -14.75
C LEU A 409 -8.60 -20.58 -13.29
N LEU A 410 -8.47 -19.29 -12.98
CA LEU A 410 -8.24 -18.82 -11.62
C LEU A 410 -9.43 -19.19 -10.70
N LEU A 411 -10.66 -18.93 -11.14
CA LEU A 411 -11.89 -19.24 -10.40
C LEU A 411 -12.14 -20.74 -10.18
N LYS A 412 -11.71 -21.58 -11.13
CA LYS A 412 -11.78 -23.05 -10.94
C LYS A 412 -10.91 -23.56 -9.80
N LYS A 413 -9.88 -22.80 -9.40
CA LYS A 413 -8.87 -23.19 -8.42
C LYS A 413 -8.86 -22.34 -7.17
N CYS A 414 -9.47 -21.15 -7.22
CA CYS A 414 -9.36 -20.15 -6.17
C CYS A 414 -10.69 -19.41 -5.98
N GLN A 415 -10.92 -19.00 -4.75
CA GLN A 415 -11.90 -18.01 -4.38
C GLN A 415 -11.19 -16.65 -4.30
N ILE A 416 -11.71 -15.64 -4.99
CA ILE A 416 -11.20 -14.28 -4.89
C ILE A 416 -11.79 -13.63 -3.62
N LEU A 417 -10.94 -13.22 -2.71
CA LEU A 417 -11.35 -12.62 -1.45
C LEU A 417 -11.51 -11.11 -1.55
N LYS A 418 -10.47 -10.44 -2.15
CA LYS A 418 -10.44 -9.00 -2.28
C LYS A 418 -9.80 -8.56 -3.60
N ILE A 419 -10.26 -7.45 -4.13
CA ILE A 419 -9.63 -6.76 -5.26
C ILE A 419 -9.46 -5.29 -4.89
N TYR A 420 -8.21 -4.82 -4.85
CA TYR A 420 -7.86 -3.42 -4.67
C TYR A 420 -7.69 -2.75 -6.03
N ASN A 421 -8.38 -1.66 -6.24
CA ASN A 421 -8.28 -0.82 -7.43
C ASN A 421 -7.30 0.30 -7.19
N CYS A 422 -6.06 0.13 -7.67
CA CYS A 422 -4.99 1.10 -7.50
C CYS A 422 -5.02 2.17 -8.59
N ASN A 423 -4.51 3.37 -8.27
CA ASN A 423 -4.32 4.44 -9.25
C ASN A 423 -3.11 4.19 -10.16
N ASN A 424 -2.92 5.05 -11.16
CA ASN A 424 -1.79 4.97 -12.10
C ASN A 424 -0.47 5.55 -11.55
N LYS A 425 -0.45 6.03 -10.30
CA LYS A 425 0.73 6.61 -9.67
C LYS A 425 1.46 5.65 -8.75
N VAL A 426 0.92 4.45 -8.52
CA VAL A 426 1.48 3.45 -7.58
C VAL A 426 2.95 3.16 -7.88
N PHE A 427 3.29 2.90 -9.13
CA PHE A 427 4.65 2.60 -9.56
C PHE A 427 5.41 3.82 -10.10
N TYR A 428 4.87 5.02 -9.91
CA TYR A 428 5.55 6.21 -10.39
C TYR A 428 6.86 6.47 -9.63
N PRO A 429 7.96 6.88 -10.29
CA PRO A 429 8.05 7.29 -11.68
C PRO A 429 8.35 6.16 -12.68
N ASN A 430 8.55 4.93 -12.21
CA ASN A 430 8.98 3.81 -13.05
C ASN A 430 7.92 3.39 -14.07
N ALA A 431 6.63 3.47 -13.69
CA ALA A 431 5.52 3.17 -14.59
C ALA A 431 4.28 3.98 -14.20
N GLY A 432 3.58 4.53 -15.20
CA GLY A 432 2.28 5.19 -15.05
C GLY A 432 1.12 4.24 -15.40
N ILE A 433 1.04 3.11 -14.74
CA ILE A 433 0.12 2.01 -15.06
C ILE A 433 -0.88 1.81 -13.93
N GLU A 434 -2.18 1.81 -14.25
CA GLU A 434 -3.21 1.39 -13.31
C GLU A 434 -3.08 -0.10 -13.03
N CYS A 435 -3.03 -0.46 -11.74
CA CYS A 435 -2.87 -1.83 -11.30
C CYS A 435 -4.04 -2.31 -10.45
N ILE A 436 -4.15 -3.62 -10.30
CA ILE A 436 -4.97 -4.27 -9.30
C ILE A 436 -4.09 -5.09 -8.36
N ILE A 437 -4.51 -5.13 -7.08
CA ILE A 437 -4.04 -6.14 -6.15
C ILE A 437 -5.21 -7.12 -5.95
N CYS A 438 -4.93 -8.40 -6.15
CA CYS A 438 -5.91 -9.47 -5.98
C CYS A 438 -5.47 -10.40 -4.87
N VAL A 439 -6.31 -10.54 -3.85
CA VAL A 439 -6.14 -11.47 -2.74
C VAL A 439 -7.09 -12.65 -2.95
N PHE A 440 -6.57 -13.87 -2.89
CA PHE A 440 -7.34 -15.07 -3.18
C PHE A 440 -6.96 -16.22 -2.26
N LYS A 441 -7.86 -17.20 -2.15
CA LYS A 441 -7.65 -18.44 -1.42
C LYS A 441 -7.77 -19.63 -2.37
N LYS A 442 -6.81 -20.54 -2.35
CA LYS A 442 -6.90 -21.78 -3.13
C LYS A 442 -7.92 -22.70 -2.49
N CYS A 443 -8.92 -23.06 -3.24
CA CYS A 443 -9.96 -24.01 -2.82
C CYS A 443 -10.62 -24.61 -4.04
N LYS A 444 -11.36 -25.69 -3.85
CA LYS A 444 -12.26 -26.18 -4.88
C LYS A 444 -13.28 -25.10 -5.23
N SER A 445 -13.68 -25.03 -6.50
CA SER A 445 -14.71 -24.10 -6.98
C SER A 445 -15.90 -24.02 -6.01
N VAL A 446 -16.22 -22.80 -5.59
CA VAL A 446 -17.37 -22.49 -4.75
C VAL A 446 -18.39 -21.77 -5.61
N GLU A 447 -19.63 -22.24 -5.64
CA GLU A 447 -20.65 -21.68 -6.53
C GLU A 447 -21.07 -20.26 -6.17
N LYS A 448 -20.97 -19.88 -4.92
CA LYS A 448 -21.38 -18.55 -4.42
C LYS A 448 -20.45 -18.06 -3.31
N TYR A 449 -19.90 -16.87 -3.45
CA TYR A 449 -19.14 -16.22 -2.41
C TYR A 449 -19.07 -14.72 -2.62
N GLU A 450 -18.72 -13.98 -1.58
CA GLU A 450 -18.53 -12.54 -1.62
C GLU A 450 -17.07 -12.19 -1.90
N THR A 451 -16.86 -11.26 -2.83
CA THR A 451 -15.56 -10.62 -3.06
C THR A 451 -15.63 -9.16 -2.61
N GLU A 452 -14.70 -8.76 -1.78
CA GLU A 452 -14.59 -7.36 -1.37
C GLU A 452 -13.86 -6.56 -2.47
N ILE A 453 -14.53 -5.55 -3.03
CA ILE A 453 -13.92 -4.62 -3.98
C ILE A 453 -13.56 -3.34 -3.24
N ILE A 454 -12.31 -2.93 -3.34
CA ILE A 454 -11.75 -1.81 -2.60
C ILE A 454 -11.24 -0.75 -3.59
N ASP A 455 -11.80 0.44 -3.51
CA ASP A 455 -11.26 1.60 -4.21
C ASP A 455 -10.05 2.13 -3.45
N TYR A 456 -8.86 1.82 -3.96
CA TYR A 456 -7.56 2.26 -3.45
C TYR A 456 -6.95 3.36 -4.33
N SER A 457 -7.78 4.05 -5.12
CA SER A 457 -7.34 5.13 -6.00
C SER A 457 -6.78 6.34 -5.25
N ASN A 458 -7.21 6.54 -3.99
CA ASN A 458 -6.65 7.52 -3.07
C ASN A 458 -5.81 6.80 -2.01
N ASP A 459 -4.62 6.38 -2.41
CA ASP A 459 -3.65 5.65 -1.58
C ASP A 459 -2.89 6.53 -0.58
N GLY A 460 -3.20 7.82 -0.51
CA GLY A 460 -2.53 8.77 0.38
C GLY A 460 -1.23 9.34 -0.16
N TYR A 461 -0.88 9.03 -1.40
CA TYR A 461 0.34 9.53 -2.05
C TYR A 461 0.02 10.45 -3.23
N ASP A 462 0.91 11.38 -3.50
CA ASP A 462 0.88 12.20 -4.72
C ASP A 462 2.27 12.28 -5.35
N VAL A 463 2.30 12.75 -6.59
CA VAL A 463 3.53 12.89 -7.38
C VAL A 463 3.93 14.34 -7.47
N LEU A 464 5.11 14.65 -6.94
CA LEU A 464 5.72 15.97 -7.02
C LEU A 464 7.15 15.84 -7.55
N LYS A 465 7.51 16.64 -8.57
CA LYS A 465 8.84 16.62 -9.21
C LYS A 465 9.31 15.20 -9.56
N ASN A 466 8.42 14.42 -10.17
CA ASN A 466 8.69 13.03 -10.57
C ASN A 466 8.98 12.06 -9.42
N LYS A 467 8.55 12.36 -8.20
CA LYS A 467 8.64 11.48 -7.03
C LYS A 467 7.27 11.30 -6.39
N ARG A 468 7.01 10.10 -5.89
CA ARG A 468 5.81 9.76 -5.14
C ARG A 468 6.05 10.02 -3.65
N TYR A 469 5.23 10.85 -3.02
CA TYR A 469 5.33 11.24 -1.61
C TYR A 469 4.03 10.97 -0.88
N LYS A 470 4.12 10.51 0.36
CA LYS A 470 2.97 10.39 1.26
C LYS A 470 2.47 11.79 1.65
N ILE A 471 1.18 12.05 1.41
CA ILE A 471 0.52 13.32 1.74
C ILE A 471 -0.56 13.15 2.80
N SER A 472 -1.13 11.95 2.93
CA SER A 472 -2.19 11.63 3.90
C SER A 472 -2.24 10.12 4.15
N GLU A 473 -3.09 9.70 5.06
CA GLU A 473 -3.47 8.29 5.13
C GLU A 473 -4.40 7.92 3.95
N PRO A 474 -4.39 6.65 3.50
CA PRO A 474 -5.25 6.19 2.42
C PRO A 474 -6.74 6.45 2.74
N LYS A 475 -7.49 6.94 1.76
CA LYS A 475 -8.95 7.07 1.85
C LYS A 475 -9.60 5.93 1.08
N ILE A 476 -9.85 4.85 1.78
CA ILE A 476 -10.39 3.61 1.23
C ILE A 476 -11.92 3.68 1.18
N LYS A 477 -12.49 3.31 0.02
CA LYS A 477 -13.93 3.08 -0.12
C LYS A 477 -14.15 1.60 -0.41
N ASN A 478 -14.78 0.90 0.51
CA ASN A 478 -15.13 -0.50 0.35
C ASN A 478 -16.49 -0.62 -0.35
N TYR A 479 -16.50 -1.31 -1.46
CA TYR A 479 -17.73 -1.74 -2.12
C TYR A 479 -18.02 -3.17 -1.66
N LYS A 480 -18.67 -3.33 -0.51
CA LYS A 480 -19.13 -4.66 -0.07
C LYS A 480 -20.30 -5.10 -0.94
N GLU A 481 -20.35 -6.39 -1.22
CA GLU A 481 -21.49 -7.13 -1.81
C GLU A 481 -21.40 -7.43 -3.31
N ILE A 482 -20.24 -7.85 -3.83
CA ILE A 482 -20.20 -8.50 -5.13
C ILE A 482 -20.18 -10.00 -4.91
N LEU A 483 -21.29 -10.68 -5.27
CA LEU A 483 -21.33 -12.13 -5.35
C LEU A 483 -20.83 -12.54 -6.75
N ILE A 484 -19.72 -13.28 -6.77
CA ILE A 484 -19.22 -13.87 -8.01
C ILE A 484 -19.82 -15.27 -8.09
N TYR A 485 -20.63 -15.48 -9.12
CA TYR A 485 -21.16 -16.79 -9.41
C TYR A 485 -20.30 -17.47 -10.45
N ASP A 486 -20.15 -18.76 -10.24
CA ASP A 486 -19.61 -19.74 -11.16
C ASP A 486 -18.22 -19.44 -11.75
N ASN A 487 -17.75 -20.43 -12.50
CA ASN A 487 -16.45 -20.40 -13.19
C ASN A 487 -16.41 -19.44 -14.39
N ASP A 488 -17.49 -18.70 -14.67
CA ASP A 488 -17.60 -17.83 -15.83
C ASP A 488 -17.42 -16.34 -15.49
N TRP A 489 -17.13 -16.01 -14.22
CA TRP A 489 -17.01 -14.63 -13.75
C TRP A 489 -18.29 -13.82 -13.94
N ASN A 490 -19.44 -14.50 -13.88
CA ASN A 490 -20.73 -13.86 -13.98
C ASN A 490 -21.15 -13.32 -12.63
N TYR A 491 -21.49 -12.07 -12.59
CA TYR A 491 -22.11 -11.45 -11.43
C TYR A 491 -23.59 -11.66 -11.49
N GLN A 492 -24.12 -12.52 -10.65
CA GLN A 492 -25.54 -12.65 -10.46
C GLN A 492 -25.87 -12.17 -9.03
N ASN A 493 -26.92 -11.36 -8.92
CA ASN A 493 -27.53 -10.91 -7.66
C ASN A 493 -26.60 -10.15 -6.68
N ILE A 494 -26.17 -8.95 -7.11
CA ILE A 494 -25.76 -7.96 -6.14
C ILE A 494 -27.02 -7.47 -5.44
N HIS A 495 -27.17 -7.80 -4.17
CA HIS A 495 -28.16 -7.15 -3.31
C HIS A 495 -27.73 -5.71 -3.05
N VAL A 496 -28.05 -4.82 -3.98
CA VAL A 496 -27.90 -3.40 -3.76
C VAL A 496 -29.02 -2.98 -2.82
N LYS A 497 -28.67 -2.62 -1.58
CA LYS A 497 -29.63 -2.05 -0.63
C LYS A 497 -30.32 -0.86 -1.27
N LEU A 498 -31.66 -0.86 -1.24
CA LEU A 498 -32.44 0.24 -1.78
C LEU A 498 -32.04 1.57 -1.11
N PRO A 499 -31.85 2.64 -1.87
CA PRO A 499 -31.53 3.96 -1.31
C PRO A 499 -32.72 4.51 -0.53
N THR A 500 -32.46 5.45 0.38
CA THR A 500 -33.56 6.21 0.96
C THR A 500 -34.11 7.19 -0.07
N ILE A 501 -35.42 7.43 -0.05
CA ILE A 501 -36.05 8.31 -1.02
C ILE A 501 -35.47 9.73 -0.94
N GLN A 502 -35.13 10.20 0.25
CA GLN A 502 -34.49 11.51 0.46
C GLN A 502 -33.12 11.56 -0.23
N SER A 503 -32.33 10.47 -0.17
CA SER A 503 -31.02 10.44 -0.83
C SER A 503 -31.12 10.45 -2.36
N VAL A 504 -32.16 9.83 -2.92
CA VAL A 504 -32.43 9.86 -4.38
C VAL A 504 -32.76 11.28 -4.83
N TYR A 505 -33.69 11.94 -4.14
CA TYR A 505 -34.09 13.32 -4.51
C TYR A 505 -33.00 14.35 -4.22
N TYR A 506 -32.21 14.17 -3.16
CA TYR A 506 -31.02 15.00 -2.93
C TYR A 506 -30.03 14.89 -4.09
N SER A 507 -29.73 13.67 -4.55
CA SER A 507 -28.83 13.44 -5.68
C SER A 507 -29.38 14.02 -6.98
N LEU A 508 -30.70 13.94 -7.20
CA LEU A 508 -31.39 14.56 -8.32
C LEU A 508 -31.19 16.07 -8.32
N LEU A 509 -31.53 16.73 -7.22
CA LEU A 509 -31.41 18.20 -7.08
C LEU A 509 -29.94 18.64 -7.26
N ASN A 510 -28.99 17.90 -6.72
CA ASN A 510 -27.57 18.19 -6.88
C ASN A 510 -27.11 18.08 -8.35
N ASN A 511 -27.55 17.08 -9.07
CA ASN A 511 -27.22 16.92 -10.50
C ASN A 511 -27.82 18.04 -11.35
N GLU A 512 -29.06 18.44 -11.08
CA GLU A 512 -29.71 19.58 -11.76
C GLU A 512 -28.97 20.89 -11.45
N PHE A 513 -28.57 21.09 -10.20
CA PHE A 513 -27.86 22.28 -9.77
C PHE A 513 -26.47 22.40 -10.42
N ILE A 514 -25.70 21.32 -10.47
CA ILE A 514 -24.40 21.28 -11.14
C ILE A 514 -24.54 21.67 -12.64
N ARG A 515 -25.59 21.19 -13.31
CA ARG A 515 -25.86 21.53 -14.71
C ARG A 515 -26.16 23.03 -14.85
N ILE A 516 -26.95 23.58 -13.95
CA ILE A 516 -27.29 25.01 -13.93
C ILE A 516 -26.02 25.85 -13.71
N ILE A 517 -25.20 25.53 -12.73
CA ILE A 517 -23.95 26.25 -12.43
C ILE A 517 -23.09 26.35 -13.71
N LYS A 518 -22.88 25.24 -14.39
CA LYS A 518 -22.06 25.21 -15.62
C LYS A 518 -22.59 26.11 -16.73
N MET A 519 -23.90 26.21 -16.86
CA MET A 519 -24.51 27.13 -17.84
C MET A 519 -24.34 28.61 -17.45
N TYR A 520 -24.48 28.95 -16.16
CA TYR A 520 -24.30 30.32 -15.68
C TYR A 520 -22.83 30.75 -15.71
N GLU A 521 -21.89 29.85 -15.40
CA GLU A 521 -20.44 30.10 -15.54
C GLU A 521 -20.06 30.46 -16.98
N ILE A 522 -20.66 29.80 -17.99
CA ILE A 522 -20.41 30.12 -19.40
C ILE A 522 -20.95 31.49 -19.79
N LYS A 523 -22.09 31.89 -19.19
CA LYS A 523 -22.74 33.19 -19.47
C LYS A 523 -22.14 34.32 -18.64
N GLU A 524 -21.22 34.02 -17.73
CA GLU A 524 -20.65 34.96 -16.75
C GLU A 524 -21.72 35.70 -15.91
N ASP A 525 -22.87 35.05 -15.70
CA ASP A 525 -23.99 35.60 -14.93
C ASP A 525 -23.97 35.14 -13.47
N TYR A 526 -23.15 35.80 -12.67
CA TYR A 526 -22.96 35.48 -11.24
C TYR A 526 -24.14 35.89 -10.35
N ILE A 527 -24.95 36.86 -10.77
CA ILE A 527 -26.14 37.30 -10.02
C ILE A 527 -27.21 36.21 -10.14
N GLY A 528 -27.53 35.80 -11.36
CA GLY A 528 -28.48 34.71 -11.60
C GLY A 528 -28.02 33.38 -10.96
N LEU A 529 -26.72 33.12 -10.86
CA LEU A 529 -26.20 31.98 -10.14
C LEU A 529 -26.47 32.04 -8.64
N SER A 530 -26.38 33.23 -8.01
CA SER A 530 -26.71 33.42 -6.59
C SER A 530 -28.18 33.16 -6.29
N GLU A 531 -29.08 33.56 -7.18
CA GLU A 531 -30.52 33.27 -7.04
C GLU A 531 -30.78 31.75 -7.13
N LYS A 532 -30.10 31.04 -8.03
CA LYS A 532 -30.23 29.59 -8.16
C LYS A 532 -29.70 28.82 -6.96
N HIS A 533 -28.70 29.35 -6.25
CA HIS A 533 -28.25 28.76 -4.99
C HIS A 533 -29.36 28.82 -3.92
N LYS A 534 -30.08 29.92 -3.84
CA LYS A 534 -31.18 30.09 -2.92
C LYS A 534 -32.34 29.13 -3.22
N GLU A 535 -32.74 29.04 -4.49
CA GLU A 535 -33.77 28.08 -4.93
C GLU A 535 -33.38 26.63 -4.63
N PHE A 536 -32.08 26.28 -4.76
CA PHE A 536 -31.58 24.95 -4.45
C PHE A 536 -31.69 24.62 -2.95
N ALA A 537 -31.32 25.57 -2.08
CA ALA A 537 -31.44 25.40 -0.63
C ALA A 537 -32.91 25.18 -0.21
N ASP A 538 -33.84 25.99 -0.75
CA ASP A 538 -35.28 25.86 -0.46
C ASP A 538 -35.81 24.48 -0.92
N LYS A 539 -35.38 23.97 -2.07
CA LYS A 539 -35.78 22.66 -2.55
C LYS A 539 -35.24 21.51 -1.67
N ILE A 540 -34.03 21.64 -1.12
CA ILE A 540 -33.49 20.66 -0.18
C ILE A 540 -34.29 20.57 1.10
N ASP A 541 -34.72 21.70 1.66
CA ASP A 541 -35.53 21.74 2.87
C ASP A 541 -36.88 21.04 2.70
N ASN A 542 -37.45 21.08 1.49
CA ASN A 542 -38.68 20.39 1.14
C ASN A 542 -38.57 18.87 0.98
N LEU A 543 -37.39 18.29 0.98
CA LEU A 543 -37.23 16.82 0.85
C LEU A 543 -37.87 16.04 2.02
N ARG A 544 -38.12 16.67 3.14
CA ARG A 544 -38.76 16.04 4.31
C ARG A 544 -40.23 15.64 4.04
N ASN A 545 -40.84 16.26 3.06
CA ASN A 545 -42.25 16.07 2.70
C ASN A 545 -42.49 14.97 1.69
N ILE A 546 -41.43 14.23 1.31
CA ILE A 546 -41.53 13.12 0.34
C ILE A 546 -41.64 11.80 1.09
N LYS A 547 -42.72 11.05 0.82
CA LYS A 547 -42.93 9.69 1.34
C LYS A 547 -42.93 8.67 0.23
N LEU A 548 -42.25 7.58 0.47
CA LEU A 548 -42.24 6.42 -0.42
C LEU A 548 -43.51 5.60 -0.23
N LYS A 549 -44.24 5.30 -1.31
CA LYS A 549 -45.36 4.35 -1.31
C LYS A 549 -44.84 2.94 -1.57
N GLU A 550 -44.15 2.74 -2.68
CA GLU A 550 -43.60 1.42 -3.08
C GLU A 550 -42.42 1.58 -4.06
N TRP A 551 -41.71 0.48 -4.26
CA TRP A 551 -40.72 0.34 -5.31
C TRP A 551 -41.25 -0.54 -6.42
N VAL A 552 -41.17 -0.11 -7.68
CA VAL A 552 -41.52 -0.89 -8.87
C VAL A 552 -40.27 -1.26 -9.66
N GLU A 553 -40.26 -2.43 -10.27
CA GLU A 553 -39.13 -2.93 -11.08
C GLU A 553 -39.25 -2.41 -12.51
N ILE A 554 -38.18 -1.82 -13.03
CA ILE A 554 -38.04 -1.32 -14.39
C ILE A 554 -36.91 -2.06 -15.07
N ASN A 555 -37.21 -2.90 -16.07
CA ASN A 555 -36.18 -3.52 -16.90
C ASN A 555 -35.71 -2.53 -17.97
N ILE A 556 -34.39 -2.29 -18.06
CA ILE A 556 -33.84 -1.29 -19.00
C ILE A 556 -34.14 -1.67 -20.48
N GLY A 557 -33.99 -2.92 -20.85
CA GLY A 557 -34.25 -3.37 -22.21
C GLY A 557 -35.71 -3.29 -22.67
N GLU A 558 -36.65 -3.39 -21.70
CA GLU A 558 -38.09 -3.22 -21.99
C GLU A 558 -38.47 -1.75 -22.14
N TYR A 559 -37.85 -0.85 -21.42
CA TYR A 559 -38.22 0.57 -21.38
C TYR A 559 -37.42 1.46 -22.32
N PHE A 560 -36.16 1.06 -22.68
CA PHE A 560 -35.26 1.93 -23.42
C PHE A 560 -34.75 1.32 -24.74
N ASP A 561 -34.55 2.20 -25.73
CA ASP A 561 -33.71 1.93 -26.91
C ASP A 561 -32.28 2.38 -26.61
N ILE A 562 -31.31 1.55 -27.00
CA ILE A 562 -29.91 1.84 -26.79
C ILE A 562 -29.28 2.41 -28.07
N ILE A 563 -28.78 3.63 -27.98
CA ILE A 563 -28.15 4.32 -29.11
C ILE A 563 -26.63 4.32 -28.95
N LYS A 564 -25.93 3.79 -29.95
CA LYS A 564 -24.49 3.84 -30.12
C LYS A 564 -24.13 4.86 -31.20
N VAL A 565 -23.19 5.78 -30.89
CA VAL A 565 -22.70 6.73 -31.89
C VAL A 565 -21.54 6.12 -32.67
N GLY A 566 -21.56 6.23 -33.98
CA GLY A 566 -20.51 5.72 -34.85
C GLY A 566 -19.16 6.46 -34.68
N LYS A 567 -18.06 5.76 -34.95
CA LYS A 567 -16.69 6.26 -34.82
C LYS A 567 -16.42 7.56 -35.61
N ASP A 568 -17.03 7.71 -36.77
CA ASP A 568 -16.83 8.86 -37.67
C ASP A 568 -17.31 10.19 -37.06
N LYS A 569 -18.47 10.18 -36.40
CA LYS A 569 -18.99 11.36 -35.69
C LYS A 569 -18.10 11.79 -34.50
N ILE A 570 -17.45 10.84 -33.82
CA ILE A 570 -16.55 11.09 -32.71
C ILE A 570 -15.23 11.70 -33.18
N PHE A 571 -14.71 11.28 -34.33
CA PHE A 571 -13.49 11.86 -34.89
C PHE A 571 -13.67 13.34 -35.28
N GLN A 572 -14.83 13.73 -35.80
CA GLN A 572 -15.19 15.11 -36.08
C GLN A 572 -15.24 15.97 -34.79
N ILE A 573 -15.82 15.41 -33.72
CA ILE A 573 -15.93 16.06 -32.41
C ILE A 573 -14.54 16.37 -31.80
N LYS A 574 -13.55 15.50 -31.97
CA LYS A 574 -12.18 15.73 -31.47
C LYS A 574 -11.51 16.96 -32.06
N LYS A 575 -11.93 17.41 -33.24
CA LYS A 575 -11.41 18.60 -33.93
C LYS A 575 -12.21 19.86 -33.61
N SER A 576 -13.33 19.76 -32.88
CA SER A 576 -14.19 20.88 -32.53
C SER A 576 -13.48 21.89 -31.62
N GLN A 577 -13.75 23.18 -31.86
CA GLN A 577 -13.30 24.28 -31.04
C GLN A 577 -14.17 24.45 -29.79
N SER A 578 -13.85 25.38 -28.91
CA SER A 578 -14.66 25.77 -27.77
C SER A 578 -15.98 26.37 -28.26
N GLY A 579 -17.10 25.93 -27.66
CA GLY A 579 -18.44 26.33 -28.11
C GLY A 579 -19.50 26.18 -27.00
N ILE A 580 -20.75 26.02 -27.42
CA ILE A 580 -21.92 26.01 -26.51
C ILE A 580 -22.52 24.62 -26.25
N TYR A 581 -22.13 23.60 -27.03
CA TYR A 581 -22.68 22.27 -26.88
C TYR A 581 -21.87 21.42 -25.90
N PRO A 582 -22.48 20.77 -24.88
CA PRO A 582 -21.76 19.94 -23.93
C PRO A 582 -21.21 18.68 -24.60
N LEU A 583 -19.95 18.37 -24.35
CA LEU A 583 -19.33 17.08 -24.68
C LEU A 583 -19.41 16.16 -23.44
N ILE A 584 -20.23 15.14 -23.56
CA ILE A 584 -20.43 14.15 -22.49
C ILE A 584 -19.36 13.05 -22.58
N SER A 585 -18.71 12.78 -21.46
CA SER A 585 -17.68 11.76 -21.34
C SER A 585 -18.04 10.74 -20.25
N SER A 586 -17.19 9.73 -20.08
CA SER A 586 -17.34 8.72 -19.04
C SER A 586 -16.88 9.21 -17.64
N SER A 587 -17.19 10.43 -17.27
CA SER A 587 -16.87 11.05 -15.98
C SER A 587 -18.06 10.94 -15.02
N ALA A 588 -17.80 10.72 -13.73
CA ALA A 588 -18.79 10.83 -12.65
C ALA A 588 -19.05 12.26 -12.20
N ASN A 589 -18.23 13.21 -12.63
CA ASN A 589 -18.27 14.59 -12.21
C ASN A 589 -18.96 15.49 -13.25
N ASN A 590 -19.43 16.64 -12.81
CA ASN A 590 -19.99 17.69 -13.68
C ASN A 590 -21.09 17.20 -14.63
N ASN A 591 -21.96 16.31 -14.16
CA ASN A 591 -23.04 15.74 -14.99
C ASN A 591 -22.52 15.05 -16.28
N GLY A 592 -21.31 14.47 -16.23
CA GLY A 592 -20.63 13.86 -17.36
C GLY A 592 -19.99 14.85 -18.34
N ILE A 593 -20.14 16.15 -18.14
CA ILE A 593 -19.65 17.21 -19.05
C ILE A 593 -18.13 17.34 -18.93
N ALA A 594 -17.41 17.00 -20.00
CA ALA A 594 -15.95 17.19 -20.07
C ALA A 594 -15.55 18.60 -20.47
N LYS A 595 -16.27 19.18 -21.43
CA LYS A 595 -16.07 20.53 -21.96
C LYS A 595 -17.26 20.95 -22.81
N PHE A 596 -17.29 22.21 -23.29
CA PHE A 596 -18.21 22.68 -24.30
C PHE A 596 -17.50 22.83 -25.64
N ILE A 597 -18.19 22.46 -26.74
CA ILE A 597 -17.65 22.44 -28.10
C ILE A 597 -18.61 23.11 -29.09
N ASP A 598 -18.15 23.42 -30.31
CA ASP A 598 -18.89 24.15 -31.33
C ASP A 598 -19.83 23.30 -32.17
N SER A 599 -19.78 21.97 -31.98
CA SER A 599 -20.60 21.02 -32.75
C SER A 599 -21.27 19.99 -31.87
N TYR A 600 -22.34 19.37 -32.34
CA TYR A 600 -23.04 18.31 -31.65
C TYR A 600 -23.21 17.07 -32.56
N SER A 601 -23.36 15.92 -31.94
CA SER A 601 -23.62 14.66 -32.65
C SER A 601 -25.00 14.05 -32.34
N ILE A 602 -25.62 14.55 -31.27
CA ILE A 602 -26.91 14.08 -30.74
C ILE A 602 -27.87 15.27 -30.65
N ASP A 603 -29.11 15.07 -31.09
CA ASP A 603 -30.24 15.98 -30.93
C ASP A 603 -31.43 15.14 -30.50
N ILE A 604 -31.66 15.01 -29.22
CA ILE A 604 -32.72 14.20 -28.62
C ILE A 604 -33.41 15.06 -27.55
N PRO A 605 -34.75 15.11 -27.51
CA PRO A 605 -35.46 15.91 -26.52
C PRO A 605 -35.03 15.61 -25.12
N GLU A 606 -34.93 14.32 -24.77
CA GLU A 606 -34.41 13.87 -23.45
C GLU A 606 -33.92 12.41 -23.56
N CYS A 607 -32.89 12.12 -22.77
CA CYS A 607 -32.31 10.77 -22.67
C CYS A 607 -31.44 10.64 -21.43
N ILE A 608 -30.91 9.43 -21.20
CA ILE A 608 -29.90 9.17 -20.17
C ILE A 608 -28.60 8.75 -20.86
N THR A 609 -27.49 9.35 -20.46
CA THR A 609 -26.15 8.93 -20.85
C THR A 609 -25.55 8.01 -19.80
N VAL A 610 -24.90 6.92 -20.20
CA VAL A 610 -24.33 5.88 -19.34
C VAL A 610 -22.85 5.71 -19.67
N ALA A 611 -21.98 5.84 -18.69
CA ALA A 611 -20.55 5.63 -18.82
C ALA A 611 -20.19 4.13 -18.84
N ARG A 612 -19.47 3.67 -19.89
CA ARG A 612 -19.00 2.29 -20.05
C ARG A 612 -17.60 2.05 -19.52
N ASN A 613 -16.74 3.06 -19.61
CA ASN A 613 -15.35 3.05 -19.15
C ASN A 613 -15.16 4.23 -18.18
N GLY A 614 -13.98 4.36 -17.60
CA GLY A 614 -13.76 5.38 -16.58
C GLY A 614 -14.58 5.09 -15.34
N THR A 615 -15.55 5.93 -15.03
CA THR A 615 -16.50 5.73 -13.93
C THR A 615 -17.70 4.91 -14.40
N VAL A 616 -17.49 3.61 -14.57
CA VAL A 616 -18.49 2.69 -15.11
C VAL A 616 -19.81 2.77 -14.35
N GLY A 617 -20.91 2.89 -15.09
CA GLY A 617 -22.26 2.95 -14.53
C GLY A 617 -22.71 4.35 -14.09
N SER A 618 -21.87 5.39 -14.17
CA SER A 618 -22.32 6.77 -13.95
C SER A 618 -23.28 7.21 -15.05
N CYS A 619 -24.45 7.65 -14.67
CA CYS A 619 -25.55 8.00 -15.58
C CYS A 619 -26.06 9.39 -15.32
N PHE A 620 -26.37 10.13 -16.40
CA PHE A 620 -26.88 11.48 -16.27
C PHE A 620 -27.99 11.75 -17.27
N TYR A 621 -29.00 12.47 -16.82
CA TYR A 621 -30.03 13.02 -17.69
C TYR A 621 -29.44 14.08 -18.62
N GLN A 622 -29.77 13.97 -19.91
CA GLN A 622 -29.39 14.93 -20.95
C GLN A 622 -30.63 15.33 -21.76
N SER A 623 -30.61 16.54 -22.30
CA SER A 623 -31.69 17.05 -23.16
C SER A 623 -31.15 17.93 -24.28
N GLY A 624 -31.75 17.88 -25.45
CA GLY A 624 -31.43 18.72 -26.61
C GLY A 624 -30.12 18.32 -27.30
N LYS A 625 -29.30 19.32 -27.69
CA LYS A 625 -28.11 19.13 -28.51
C LYS A 625 -26.86 18.95 -27.67
N PHE A 626 -26.18 17.83 -27.84
CA PHE A 626 -24.91 17.53 -27.17
C PHE A 626 -24.04 16.58 -28.02
N ALA A 627 -22.81 16.36 -27.56
CA ALA A 627 -21.91 15.38 -28.16
C ALA A 627 -21.47 14.35 -27.10
N ILE A 628 -21.04 13.17 -27.55
CA ILE A 628 -20.54 12.12 -26.67
C ILE A 628 -19.18 11.57 -27.10
N THR A 629 -18.42 11.03 -26.14
CA THR A 629 -17.22 10.23 -26.39
C THR A 629 -17.58 8.77 -26.69
N THR A 630 -16.62 7.98 -27.18
CA THR A 630 -16.79 6.53 -27.49
C THR A 630 -17.24 5.68 -26.30
N ASP A 631 -17.02 6.17 -25.10
CA ASP A 631 -17.22 5.44 -23.85
C ASP A 631 -18.58 5.73 -23.19
N VAL A 632 -19.47 6.38 -23.94
CA VAL A 632 -20.82 6.72 -23.48
C VAL A 632 -21.85 6.01 -24.32
N ILE A 633 -22.87 5.44 -23.68
CA ILE A 633 -24.09 4.88 -24.27
C ILE A 633 -25.25 5.84 -24.00
N ILE A 634 -26.23 5.88 -24.87
CA ILE A 634 -27.47 6.64 -24.70
C ILE A 634 -28.63 5.67 -24.51
N LEU A 635 -29.41 5.90 -23.47
CA LEU A 635 -30.71 5.27 -23.24
C LEU A 635 -31.82 6.28 -23.63
N LYS A 636 -32.55 6.00 -24.69
CA LYS A 636 -33.72 6.76 -25.13
C LYS A 636 -34.95 6.01 -24.67
N LEU A 637 -35.86 6.68 -23.94
CA LEU A 637 -37.11 6.09 -23.50
C LEU A 637 -37.97 5.75 -24.73
N LYS A 638 -38.58 4.56 -24.75
CA LYS A 638 -39.50 4.14 -25.82
C LYS A 638 -40.80 4.96 -25.75
N GLU A 639 -41.44 5.16 -26.90
CA GLU A 639 -42.60 6.06 -27.05
C GLU A 639 -43.84 5.59 -26.27
N ASP A 640 -43.94 4.28 -26.02
CA ASP A 640 -45.03 3.65 -25.26
C ASP A 640 -44.82 3.65 -23.75
N LYS A 641 -43.69 4.16 -23.28
CA LYS A 641 -43.29 4.15 -21.85
C LYS A 641 -43.29 5.57 -21.28
N THR A 642 -43.64 5.65 -20.02
CA THR A 642 -43.61 6.91 -19.25
C THR A 642 -42.72 6.75 -18.00
N LEU A 643 -41.74 7.63 -17.83
CA LEU A 643 -40.81 7.58 -16.72
C LEU A 643 -40.15 8.96 -16.52
N ASP A 644 -39.97 9.40 -15.27
CA ASP A 644 -39.15 10.58 -15.01
C ASP A 644 -37.67 10.20 -15.18
N LEU A 645 -37.09 10.59 -16.31
CA LEU A 645 -35.70 10.27 -16.67
C LEU A 645 -34.67 10.88 -15.75
N LYS A 646 -34.99 11.97 -15.07
CA LYS A 646 -34.08 12.62 -14.12
C LYS A 646 -33.92 11.76 -12.87
N ILE A 647 -35.06 11.35 -12.26
CA ILE A 647 -35.07 10.42 -11.11
C ILE A 647 -34.43 9.10 -11.53
N PHE A 648 -34.82 8.56 -12.68
CA PHE A 648 -34.31 7.29 -13.15
C PHE A 648 -32.80 7.32 -13.40
N SER A 649 -32.22 8.41 -13.92
CA SER A 649 -30.78 8.54 -14.10
C SER A 649 -29.99 8.44 -12.79
N VAL A 650 -30.50 9.00 -11.70
CA VAL A 650 -29.92 8.90 -10.36
C VAL A 650 -29.95 7.45 -9.88
N LEU A 651 -31.09 6.77 -10.06
CA LEU A 651 -31.26 5.39 -9.65
C LEU A 651 -30.36 4.45 -10.46
N VAL A 652 -30.33 4.60 -11.80
CA VAL A 652 -29.43 3.81 -12.65
C VAL A 652 -27.99 4.01 -12.22
N THR A 653 -27.56 5.24 -11.93
CA THR A 653 -26.21 5.50 -11.37
C THR A 653 -26.01 4.76 -10.05
N TYR A 654 -26.96 4.85 -9.12
CA TYR A 654 -26.86 4.22 -7.80
C TYR A 654 -26.71 2.69 -7.92
N PHE A 655 -27.47 2.04 -8.77
CA PHE A 655 -27.43 0.60 -8.95
C PHE A 655 -26.21 0.15 -9.78
N LEU A 656 -25.96 0.78 -10.93
CA LEU A 656 -24.90 0.35 -11.83
C LEU A 656 -23.49 0.60 -11.24
N THR A 657 -23.25 1.72 -10.55
CA THR A 657 -21.94 1.99 -9.97
C THR A 657 -21.58 1.06 -8.82
N LYS A 658 -22.57 0.45 -8.16
CA LYS A 658 -22.37 -0.56 -7.14
C LYS A 658 -22.18 -1.97 -7.73
N LYS A 659 -22.80 -2.23 -8.87
CA LYS A 659 -22.79 -3.53 -9.55
C LYS A 659 -21.64 -3.65 -10.54
N TYR A 660 -21.32 -2.57 -11.24
CA TYR A 660 -20.30 -2.54 -12.26
C TYR A 660 -19.11 -1.69 -11.85
N SER A 661 -17.95 -2.22 -12.12
CA SER A 661 -16.67 -1.56 -11.92
C SER A 661 -15.81 -1.85 -13.15
N TRP A 662 -14.60 -1.37 -13.15
CA TRP A 662 -13.71 -1.70 -14.22
C TRP A 662 -13.21 -3.17 -14.20
N SER A 663 -13.35 -3.89 -13.07
CA SER A 663 -13.17 -5.36 -13.04
C SER A 663 -14.37 -6.11 -13.57
N ASN A 664 -15.55 -5.47 -13.64
CA ASN A 664 -16.76 -5.96 -14.25
C ASN A 664 -17.35 -4.89 -15.17
N LYS A 665 -16.85 -4.81 -16.40
CA LYS A 665 -17.31 -3.80 -17.38
C LYS A 665 -18.76 -3.98 -17.73
N LEU A 666 -19.45 -2.86 -17.81
CA LEU A 666 -20.81 -2.78 -18.32
C LEU A 666 -20.81 -2.96 -19.84
N SER A 667 -21.33 -4.09 -20.35
CA SER A 667 -21.64 -4.28 -21.77
C SER A 667 -23.08 -3.86 -22.04
N ILE A 668 -23.41 -3.70 -23.33
CA ILE A 668 -24.78 -3.42 -23.72
C ILE A 668 -25.69 -4.60 -23.34
N ASP A 669 -25.25 -5.83 -23.59
CA ASP A 669 -26.03 -7.02 -23.27
C ASP A 669 -26.36 -7.13 -21.77
N LYS A 670 -25.41 -6.77 -20.93
CA LYS A 670 -25.64 -6.68 -19.49
C LYS A 670 -26.59 -5.54 -19.12
N LEU A 671 -26.45 -4.39 -19.77
CA LEU A 671 -27.26 -3.21 -19.46
C LEU A 671 -28.73 -3.43 -19.78
N ILE A 672 -29.07 -4.11 -20.88
CA ILE A 672 -30.45 -4.38 -21.24
C ILE A 672 -31.16 -5.38 -20.33
N GLU A 673 -30.39 -6.23 -19.63
CA GLU A 673 -30.91 -7.20 -18.67
C GLU A 673 -31.10 -6.60 -17.27
N GLU A 674 -30.63 -5.36 -17.04
CA GLU A 674 -30.69 -4.74 -15.71
C GLU A 674 -32.10 -4.35 -15.31
N ILE A 675 -32.42 -4.65 -14.05
CA ILE A 675 -33.63 -4.25 -13.37
C ILE A 675 -33.28 -3.15 -12.38
N ILE A 676 -33.93 -2.01 -12.51
CA ILE A 676 -33.76 -0.83 -11.64
C ILE A 676 -35.03 -0.62 -10.84
N TYR A 677 -34.90 -0.48 -9.55
CA TYR A 677 -36.03 -0.17 -8.68
C TYR A 677 -36.36 1.32 -8.75
N TYR A 678 -37.60 1.64 -9.14
CA TYR A 678 -38.12 2.99 -9.29
C TYR A 678 -39.15 3.31 -8.21
N PRO A 679 -39.05 4.43 -7.49
CA PRO A 679 -39.94 4.75 -6.39
C PRO A 679 -41.23 5.40 -6.85
N ILE A 680 -42.35 4.90 -6.37
CA ILE A 680 -43.63 5.61 -6.38
C ILE A 680 -43.73 6.40 -5.10
N VAL A 681 -43.87 7.72 -5.22
CA VAL A 681 -43.85 8.65 -4.07
C VAL A 681 -45.13 9.48 -3.99
N GLU A 682 -45.39 9.99 -2.80
CA GLU A 682 -46.35 11.04 -2.56
C GLU A 682 -45.67 12.23 -1.85
N PHE A 683 -46.14 13.41 -2.17
CA PHE A 683 -45.76 14.63 -1.44
C PHE A 683 -46.82 14.89 -0.37
N THR A 684 -46.40 15.00 0.87
CA THR A 684 -47.28 15.40 1.99
C THR A 684 -47.14 16.88 2.19
N ASP A 685 -48.27 17.59 2.25
CA ASP A 685 -48.35 19.05 2.51
C ASP A 685 -47.72 19.41 3.85
#